data_31918212d18fc7bc2095a76023c4da88
#
_entry.id   31918212d18fc7bc2095a76023c4da88
#
_cell.length_a   1.000
_cell.length_b   1.000
_cell.length_c   1.000
_cell.angle_alpha   90.00
_cell.angle_beta   90.00
_cell.angle_gamma   90.00
#
_symmetry.space_group_name_H-M   'P 1'
#
loop_
_entity.id
_entity.type
_entity.pdbx_description
1 polymer ?
#
loop_
_entity_poly.entity_id
_entity_poly.type
_entity_poly.pdbx_seq_one_letter_code
_entity_poly.pdbx_strand_id
1 'polypeptide(L)'
;MTRETNRRHAAPTTSMHPLARVTRGARASLAAGLLLAAGLAGASELSQAVDRIIVQGFEDPQGANAALRALQAATPDTPDNARALWVGFGMVAADNHLAAETAAAAKALRELAATAGPLAEADAHLVNADLEFEGMQEENGNVEARAAVAGYSPYCESKDAALAAQCDRHNWFYALMFAGYGAHGERNSAAAAIYLHMALDAALQSGQRPLEIKATAILASMAQGDNDAELAERLLARAKALAQDENDPALLAYVKSFEGDVLDTREQFEASLAAYRQAIAISHAAGLQRRETQCELSVSGEELRLDHPAQALAALDRAGRFLATHNEPGLERSRLHDQAIALLALGRTIEAKAKLSEALARYDRETGPNARIGALRDFGPALARAGDRAGALELYTRERALLQAKDDSRYDHDMQDVQRLITAENDREQSRRMAEWGGAAALGALLALVIGLVARRQFQRNRKLSSRNDALRIQAEHDPLTGLANRAHLLARVAAAGPHFEGALFLIDVDHFKWVNDRHGHAGGDRVLVEIARRLEGVLRERDVVARWGGEEFLVMVDAMPADEAVALSRRLLAALESAPVVVDGQAIPVTASIGFAVFPLAGKTGGLSFDAAFALVDAAMYHSKAQGRACATAVTSVDPRLALDPAKLTATLTAAAGAGRAILEVHRHAAEASPA
;
A
#
# COMPACT_ATOMS: atom_id res chain seq x y z
N MET A 1 8.83 -72.54 -13.96
CA MET A 1 7.72 -73.14 -13.15
C MET A 1 6.84 -71.99 -12.74
N THR A 2 5.76 -71.95 -13.41
CA THR A 2 4.32 -71.82 -13.03
C THR A 2 3.92 -70.42 -12.55
N ARG A 3 3.19 -69.85 -13.35
CA ARG A 3 1.76 -69.57 -13.76
C ARG A 3 1.36 -68.18 -13.34
N GLU A 4 1.18 -67.27 -14.27
CA GLU A 4 -0.14 -66.84 -14.83
C GLU A 4 -1.26 -66.70 -13.79
N THR A 5 -1.73 -65.49 -13.56
CA THR A 5 -3.17 -65.22 -13.67
C THR A 5 -3.42 -63.77 -14.10
N ASN A 6 -3.96 -63.70 -15.28
CA ASN A 6 -4.59 -62.58 -15.96
C ASN A 6 -5.92 -62.24 -15.22
N ARG A 7 -6.11 -60.97 -14.80
CA ARG A 7 -7.46 -60.44 -14.56
C ARG A 7 -7.57 -59.05 -15.18
N ARG A 8 -8.17 -59.07 -16.36
CA ARG A 8 -8.84 -57.92 -16.97
C ARG A 8 -9.93 -57.46 -16.01
N HIS A 9 -9.91 -56.24 -15.56
CA HIS A 9 -11.11 -55.55 -15.09
C HIS A 9 -11.41 -54.39 -16.02
N ALA A 10 -12.61 -54.50 -16.59
CA ALA A 10 -13.28 -53.57 -17.48
C ALA A 10 -13.36 -52.18 -16.84
N ALA A 11 -13.11 -51.17 -17.65
CA ALA A 11 -13.45 -49.78 -17.34
C ALA A 11 -14.98 -49.64 -17.20
N PRO A 12 -15.45 -48.93 -16.17
CA PRO A 12 -16.83 -48.47 -16.19
C PRO A 12 -16.93 -47.26 -17.11
N THR A 13 -17.64 -47.40 -18.19
CA THR A 13 -18.22 -46.31 -18.97
C THR A 13 -19.20 -45.55 -18.08
N THR A 14 -18.74 -44.48 -17.41
CA THR A 14 -19.65 -43.52 -16.80
C THR A 14 -20.08 -42.54 -17.86
N SER A 15 -21.33 -42.69 -18.26
CA SER A 15 -22.11 -41.76 -19.06
C SER A 15 -21.92 -40.32 -18.51
N MET A 16 -21.41 -39.42 -19.36
CA MET A 16 -21.46 -37.99 -19.11
C MET A 16 -22.93 -37.56 -18.94
N HIS A 17 -23.27 -37.20 -17.72
CA HIS A 17 -24.56 -36.58 -17.40
C HIS A 17 -24.76 -35.30 -18.20
N PRO A 18 -25.95 -35.05 -18.76
CA PRO A 18 -26.25 -33.88 -19.60
C PRO A 18 -26.41 -32.55 -18.80
N LEU A 19 -25.95 -32.46 -17.55
CA LEU A 19 -26.08 -31.29 -16.71
C LEU A 19 -25.10 -30.14 -17.07
N ALA A 20 -24.04 -30.41 -17.82
CA ALA A 20 -23.08 -29.37 -18.22
C ALA A 20 -23.57 -28.47 -19.38
N ARG A 21 -24.66 -28.82 -20.06
CA ARG A 21 -25.28 -27.99 -21.12
C ARG A 21 -26.44 -27.12 -20.62
N VAL A 22 -26.98 -27.42 -19.44
CA VAL A 22 -28.11 -26.67 -18.85
C VAL A 22 -27.66 -25.38 -18.17
N THR A 23 -26.39 -25.29 -17.74
CA THR A 23 -25.91 -24.13 -16.98
C THR A 23 -25.66 -22.89 -17.82
N ARG A 24 -25.33 -22.99 -19.11
CA ARG A 24 -25.19 -21.81 -19.99
C ARG A 24 -26.53 -21.20 -20.39
N GLY A 25 -27.54 -22.06 -20.61
CA GLY A 25 -28.90 -21.59 -20.92
C GLY A 25 -29.66 -21.07 -19.70
N ALA A 26 -29.41 -21.61 -18.50
CA ALA A 26 -30.10 -21.21 -17.28
C ALA A 26 -29.61 -19.85 -16.72
N ARG A 27 -28.34 -19.53 -16.92
CA ARG A 27 -27.80 -18.22 -16.50
C ARG A 27 -28.28 -17.08 -17.41
N ALA A 28 -28.37 -17.30 -18.72
CA ALA A 28 -29.01 -16.37 -19.65
C ALA A 28 -30.52 -16.25 -19.41
N SER A 29 -31.19 -17.33 -18.99
CA SER A 29 -32.62 -17.33 -18.66
C SER A 29 -32.94 -16.69 -17.31
N LEU A 30 -32.01 -16.69 -16.34
CA LEU A 30 -32.16 -15.95 -15.06
C LEU A 30 -32.01 -14.43 -15.29
N ALA A 31 -31.09 -14.00 -16.15
CA ALA A 31 -30.99 -12.60 -16.58
C ALA A 31 -32.27 -12.17 -17.35
N ALA A 32 -32.81 -13.02 -18.22
CA ALA A 32 -34.07 -12.79 -18.93
C ALA A 32 -35.29 -12.82 -18.01
N GLY A 33 -35.30 -13.67 -16.98
CA GLY A 33 -36.38 -13.76 -15.99
C GLY A 33 -36.44 -12.55 -15.04
N LEU A 34 -35.28 -11.96 -14.70
CA LEU A 34 -35.19 -10.69 -13.96
C LEU A 34 -35.61 -9.49 -14.83
N LEU A 35 -35.43 -9.58 -16.15
CA LEU A 35 -35.84 -8.57 -17.13
C LEU A 35 -37.36 -8.43 -17.28
N LEU A 36 -38.14 -9.48 -17.06
CA LEU A 36 -39.61 -9.45 -17.13
C LEU A 36 -40.26 -8.85 -15.86
N ALA A 37 -39.53 -8.80 -14.73
CA ALA A 37 -39.98 -8.11 -13.51
C ALA A 37 -39.64 -6.61 -13.52
N ALA A 38 -38.70 -6.16 -14.35
CA ALA A 38 -38.21 -4.77 -14.38
C ALA A 38 -39.17 -3.77 -15.07
N GLY A 39 -40.27 -4.20 -15.62
CA GLY A 39 -41.25 -3.33 -16.30
C GLY A 39 -41.95 -2.28 -15.42
N LEU A 40 -41.66 -2.24 -14.11
CA LEU A 40 -42.22 -1.31 -13.14
C LEU A 40 -41.20 -0.83 -12.09
N ALA A 41 -39.92 -1.06 -12.33
CA ALA A 41 -38.87 -0.76 -11.34
C ALA A 41 -38.52 0.73 -11.34
N GLY A 42 -38.42 1.33 -10.15
CA GLY A 42 -37.86 2.68 -9.97
C GLY A 42 -36.37 2.71 -10.30
N ALA A 43 -35.80 3.91 -10.44
CA ALA A 43 -34.38 4.11 -10.78
C ALA A 43 -33.39 3.30 -9.91
N SER A 44 -33.72 3.03 -8.65
CA SER A 44 -32.89 2.23 -7.74
C SER A 44 -32.82 0.73 -8.11
N GLU A 45 -33.89 0.17 -8.67
CA GLU A 45 -33.91 -1.24 -9.09
C GLU A 45 -33.15 -1.45 -10.40
N LEU A 46 -33.18 -0.45 -11.28
CA LEU A 46 -32.35 -0.46 -12.50
C LEU A 46 -30.86 -0.41 -12.15
N SER A 47 -30.46 0.51 -11.26
CA SER A 47 -29.07 0.61 -10.79
C SER A 47 -28.59 -0.73 -10.21
N GLN A 48 -29.37 -1.37 -9.32
CA GLN A 48 -29.02 -2.68 -8.79
C GLN A 48 -28.94 -3.80 -9.84
N ALA A 49 -29.74 -3.71 -10.92
CA ALA A 49 -29.65 -4.66 -12.02
C ALA A 49 -28.37 -4.46 -12.85
N VAL A 50 -28.01 -3.19 -13.11
CA VAL A 50 -26.75 -2.81 -13.76
C VAL A 50 -25.55 -3.25 -12.93
N ASP A 51 -25.56 -3.00 -11.62
CA ASP A 51 -24.49 -3.42 -10.70
C ASP A 51 -24.21 -4.93 -10.78
N ARG A 52 -25.26 -5.73 -10.80
CA ARG A 52 -25.12 -7.21 -10.96
C ARG A 52 -24.52 -7.58 -12.30
N ILE A 53 -24.88 -6.87 -13.37
CA ILE A 53 -24.33 -7.10 -14.69
C ILE A 53 -22.87 -6.71 -14.77
N ILE A 54 -22.45 -5.59 -14.14
CA ILE A 54 -21.04 -5.18 -14.06
C ILE A 54 -20.22 -6.28 -13.40
N VAL A 55 -20.65 -6.80 -12.25
CA VAL A 55 -19.95 -7.90 -11.55
C VAL A 55 -19.82 -9.16 -12.42
N GLN A 56 -20.83 -9.48 -13.23
CA GLN A 56 -20.78 -10.61 -14.17
C GLN A 56 -19.90 -10.33 -15.38
N GLY A 57 -19.79 -9.08 -15.80
CA GLY A 57 -19.02 -8.62 -16.95
C GLY A 57 -17.52 -8.89 -16.83
N PHE A 58 -17.03 -9.03 -15.63
CA PHE A 58 -15.65 -9.44 -15.39
C PHE A 58 -15.32 -10.82 -15.97
N GLU A 59 -16.24 -11.78 -15.90
CA GLU A 59 -16.03 -13.15 -16.40
C GLU A 59 -16.70 -13.42 -17.76
N ASP A 60 -17.78 -12.71 -18.10
CA ASP A 60 -18.53 -12.85 -19.35
C ASP A 60 -18.93 -11.49 -19.93
N PRO A 61 -18.00 -10.74 -20.55
CA PRO A 61 -18.27 -9.42 -21.10
C PRO A 61 -19.30 -9.42 -22.23
N GLN A 62 -19.36 -10.48 -23.01
CA GLN A 62 -20.34 -10.57 -24.12
C GLN A 62 -21.75 -10.79 -23.57
N GLY A 63 -21.91 -11.66 -22.59
CA GLY A 63 -23.17 -11.86 -21.90
C GLY A 63 -23.64 -10.61 -21.15
N ALA A 64 -22.72 -9.91 -20.47
CA ALA A 64 -23.01 -8.67 -19.79
C ALA A 64 -23.46 -7.56 -20.75
N ASN A 65 -22.77 -7.35 -21.85
CA ASN A 65 -23.18 -6.39 -22.88
C ASN A 65 -24.55 -6.74 -23.52
N ALA A 66 -24.82 -8.02 -23.74
CA ALA A 66 -26.13 -8.46 -24.22
C ALA A 66 -27.24 -8.18 -23.18
N ALA A 67 -26.96 -8.42 -21.89
CA ALA A 67 -27.89 -8.13 -20.80
C ALA A 67 -28.15 -6.62 -20.65
N LEU A 68 -27.11 -5.78 -20.72
CA LEU A 68 -27.25 -4.32 -20.70
C LEU A 68 -28.09 -3.79 -21.87
N ARG A 69 -27.89 -4.30 -23.08
CA ARG A 69 -28.71 -3.94 -24.25
C ARG A 69 -30.16 -4.36 -24.11
N ALA A 70 -30.40 -5.55 -23.56
CA ALA A 70 -31.76 -6.01 -23.31
C ALA A 70 -32.44 -5.15 -22.23
N LEU A 71 -31.70 -4.77 -21.18
CA LEU A 71 -32.15 -3.89 -20.13
C LEU A 71 -32.47 -2.48 -20.69
N GLN A 72 -31.60 -1.94 -21.55
CA GLN A 72 -31.81 -0.67 -22.24
C GLN A 72 -33.09 -0.66 -23.07
N ALA A 73 -33.33 -1.75 -23.81
CA ALA A 73 -34.53 -1.87 -24.64
C ALA A 73 -35.84 -1.99 -23.81
N ALA A 74 -35.75 -2.49 -22.57
CA ALA A 74 -36.89 -2.69 -21.67
C ALA A 74 -37.17 -1.49 -20.76
N THR A 75 -36.24 -0.54 -20.66
CA THR A 75 -36.29 0.56 -19.68
C THR A 75 -36.70 1.88 -20.37
N PRO A 76 -37.53 2.73 -19.72
CA PRO A 76 -37.87 4.06 -20.25
C PRO A 76 -36.62 4.91 -20.46
N ASP A 77 -36.58 5.66 -21.56
CA ASP A 77 -35.49 6.57 -21.89
C ASP A 77 -35.63 7.87 -21.05
N THR A 78 -35.14 7.81 -19.82
CA THR A 78 -35.01 8.95 -18.91
C THR A 78 -33.53 9.25 -18.66
N PRO A 79 -33.16 10.50 -18.32
CA PRO A 79 -31.76 10.84 -18.06
C PRO A 79 -31.11 9.95 -16.98
N ASP A 80 -31.81 9.63 -15.89
CA ASP A 80 -31.30 8.78 -14.81
C ASP A 80 -31.11 7.33 -15.25
N ASN A 81 -32.04 6.78 -16.03
CA ASN A 81 -31.93 5.43 -16.56
C ASN A 81 -30.79 5.32 -17.60
N ALA A 82 -30.67 6.32 -18.49
CA ALA A 82 -29.59 6.42 -19.46
C ALA A 82 -28.24 6.50 -18.72
N ARG A 83 -28.15 7.30 -17.67
CA ARG A 83 -26.95 7.40 -16.80
C ARG A 83 -26.53 6.04 -16.24
N ALA A 84 -27.44 5.33 -15.57
CA ALA A 84 -27.14 4.03 -15.00
C ALA A 84 -26.65 3.01 -16.05
N LEU A 85 -27.31 2.98 -17.21
CA LEU A 85 -26.94 2.08 -18.33
C LEU A 85 -25.56 2.42 -18.91
N TRP A 86 -25.24 3.72 -19.09
CA TRP A 86 -23.93 4.12 -19.60
C TRP A 86 -22.80 3.83 -18.61
N VAL A 87 -23.04 3.91 -17.30
CA VAL A 87 -22.10 3.41 -16.29
C VAL A 87 -21.86 1.91 -16.50
N GLY A 88 -22.94 1.11 -16.65
CA GLY A 88 -22.82 -0.31 -16.88
C GLY A 88 -22.01 -0.65 -18.14
N PHE A 89 -22.31 -0.01 -19.27
CA PHE A 89 -21.55 -0.20 -20.50
C PHE A 89 -20.08 0.22 -20.35
N GLY A 90 -19.84 1.34 -19.65
CA GLY A 90 -18.50 1.87 -19.43
C GLY A 90 -17.65 0.97 -18.54
N MET A 91 -18.16 0.54 -17.40
CA MET A 91 -17.45 -0.36 -16.47
C MET A 91 -17.17 -1.73 -17.10
N VAL A 92 -18.16 -2.35 -17.77
CA VAL A 92 -17.95 -3.62 -18.49
C VAL A 92 -16.91 -3.48 -19.61
N ALA A 93 -16.88 -2.33 -20.30
CA ALA A 93 -15.89 -2.07 -21.33
C ALA A 93 -14.50 -1.81 -20.74
N ALA A 94 -14.39 -1.10 -19.61
CA ALA A 94 -13.14 -0.82 -18.93
C ALA A 94 -12.49 -2.09 -18.39
N ASP A 95 -13.25 -2.90 -17.64
CA ASP A 95 -12.84 -4.22 -17.14
C ASP A 95 -12.27 -5.15 -18.25
N ASN A 96 -12.67 -4.91 -19.49
CA ASN A 96 -12.27 -5.72 -20.65
C ASN A 96 -11.33 -4.98 -21.61
N HIS A 97 -10.74 -3.89 -21.17
CA HIS A 97 -9.76 -3.07 -21.92
C HIS A 97 -10.25 -2.55 -23.27
N LEU A 98 -11.55 -2.30 -23.40
CA LEU A 98 -12.19 -1.77 -24.60
C LEU A 98 -12.19 -0.23 -24.55
N ALA A 99 -11.01 0.37 -24.71
CA ALA A 99 -10.81 1.82 -24.52
C ALA A 99 -11.73 2.71 -25.37
N ALA A 100 -12.07 2.30 -26.60
CA ALA A 100 -12.97 3.05 -27.47
C ALA A 100 -14.40 3.07 -26.94
N GLU A 101 -14.90 1.94 -26.47
CA GLU A 101 -16.23 1.76 -25.87
C GLU A 101 -16.32 2.48 -24.53
N THR A 102 -15.28 2.39 -23.71
CA THR A 102 -15.17 3.12 -22.44
C THR A 102 -15.19 4.63 -22.66
N ALA A 103 -14.40 5.13 -23.61
CA ALA A 103 -14.39 6.54 -23.96
C ALA A 103 -15.75 7.02 -24.52
N ALA A 104 -16.44 6.18 -25.28
CA ALA A 104 -17.79 6.47 -25.79
C ALA A 104 -18.80 6.56 -24.64
N ALA A 105 -18.73 5.66 -23.64
CA ALA A 105 -19.58 5.70 -22.46
C ALA A 105 -19.29 6.94 -21.59
N ALA A 106 -18.03 7.23 -21.31
CA ALA A 106 -17.63 8.42 -20.56
C ALA A 106 -18.07 9.71 -21.24
N LYS A 107 -17.98 9.78 -22.59
CA LYS A 107 -18.49 10.91 -23.36
C LYS A 107 -20.00 11.06 -23.24
N ALA A 108 -20.75 9.96 -23.37
CA ALA A 108 -22.19 9.97 -23.23
C ALA A 108 -22.63 10.42 -21.82
N LEU A 109 -21.92 9.99 -20.78
CA LEU A 109 -22.16 10.44 -19.39
C LEU A 109 -21.92 11.95 -19.24
N ARG A 110 -20.84 12.50 -19.82
CA ARG A 110 -20.61 13.96 -19.79
C ARG A 110 -21.70 14.74 -20.54
N GLU A 111 -22.16 14.23 -21.66
CA GLU A 111 -23.27 14.84 -22.41
C GLU A 111 -24.59 14.82 -21.59
N LEU A 112 -24.80 13.74 -20.82
CA LEU A 112 -25.96 13.61 -19.91
C LEU A 112 -25.87 14.53 -18.70
N ALA A 113 -24.70 15.03 -18.31
CA ALA A 113 -24.54 15.89 -17.13
C ALA A 113 -25.42 17.15 -17.19
N ALA A 114 -25.72 17.64 -18.39
CA ALA A 114 -26.64 18.78 -18.58
C ALA A 114 -28.10 18.48 -18.19
N THR A 115 -28.53 17.22 -18.21
CA THR A 115 -29.93 16.79 -17.98
C THR A 115 -30.09 15.88 -16.79
N ALA A 116 -29.11 14.99 -16.52
CA ALA A 116 -29.08 14.05 -15.40
C ALA A 116 -28.31 14.61 -14.17
N GLY A 117 -27.77 15.83 -14.27
CA GLY A 117 -27.04 16.48 -13.19
C GLY A 117 -25.57 16.07 -13.06
N PRO A 118 -24.84 16.67 -12.10
CA PRO A 118 -23.38 16.55 -12.00
C PRO A 118 -22.88 15.15 -11.59
N LEU A 119 -23.74 14.28 -11.12
CA LEU A 119 -23.36 12.87 -10.85
C LEU A 119 -22.98 12.12 -12.12
N ALA A 120 -23.51 12.50 -13.29
CA ALA A 120 -23.13 11.90 -14.56
C ALA A 120 -21.66 12.23 -14.96
N GLU A 121 -21.16 13.40 -14.55
CA GLU A 121 -19.74 13.73 -14.70
C GLU A 121 -18.86 12.88 -13.78
N ALA A 122 -19.30 12.68 -12.53
CA ALA A 122 -18.61 11.79 -11.58
C ALA A 122 -18.56 10.34 -12.09
N ASP A 123 -19.64 9.86 -12.72
CA ASP A 123 -19.68 8.54 -13.35
C ASP A 123 -18.72 8.43 -14.53
N ALA A 124 -18.59 9.50 -15.34
CA ALA A 124 -17.64 9.51 -16.44
C ALA A 124 -16.19 9.41 -15.94
N HIS A 125 -15.87 10.08 -14.83
CA HIS A 125 -14.58 9.95 -14.16
C HIS A 125 -14.38 8.55 -13.59
N LEU A 126 -15.40 7.95 -12.98
CA LEU A 126 -15.35 6.58 -12.45
C LEU A 126 -15.00 5.56 -13.55
N VAL A 127 -15.71 5.63 -14.67
CA VAL A 127 -15.50 4.74 -15.83
C VAL A 127 -14.09 4.89 -16.42
N ASN A 128 -13.58 6.13 -16.49
CA ASN A 128 -12.21 6.36 -16.93
C ASN A 128 -11.18 5.85 -15.92
N ALA A 129 -11.42 6.04 -14.61
CA ALA A 129 -10.52 5.53 -13.57
C ALA A 129 -10.34 4.03 -13.67
N ASP A 130 -11.41 3.29 -13.87
CA ASP A 130 -11.39 1.84 -14.03
C ASP A 130 -10.50 1.41 -15.22
N LEU A 131 -10.70 2.02 -16.40
CA LEU A 131 -9.87 1.75 -17.59
C LEU A 131 -8.38 2.04 -17.35
N GLU A 132 -8.08 3.17 -16.71
CA GLU A 132 -6.69 3.59 -16.48
C GLU A 132 -5.99 2.65 -15.48
N PHE A 133 -6.68 2.20 -14.41
CA PHE A 133 -6.12 1.23 -13.47
C PHE A 133 -5.93 -0.14 -14.10
N GLU A 134 -6.89 -0.64 -14.87
CA GLU A 134 -6.74 -1.89 -15.62
C GLU A 134 -5.58 -1.81 -16.63
N GLY A 135 -5.36 -0.63 -17.22
CA GLY A 135 -4.21 -0.34 -18.07
C GLY A 135 -2.89 -0.10 -17.33
N MET A 136 -2.88 -0.15 -15.97
CA MET A 136 -1.72 0.22 -15.14
C MET A 136 -1.18 1.63 -15.39
N GLN A 137 -2.04 2.56 -15.76
CA GLN A 137 -1.78 4.00 -15.88
C GLN A 137 -2.14 4.70 -14.55
N GLU A 138 -1.47 4.31 -13.47
CA GLU A 138 -1.81 4.70 -12.11
C GLU A 138 -1.97 6.21 -11.90
N GLU A 139 -1.13 7.04 -12.54
CA GLU A 139 -1.20 8.50 -12.40
C GLU A 139 -2.49 9.06 -12.98
N ASN A 140 -2.90 8.60 -14.17
CA ASN A 140 -4.16 9.01 -14.80
C ASN A 140 -5.35 8.45 -14.02
N GLY A 141 -5.28 7.18 -13.63
CA GLY A 141 -6.30 6.52 -12.81
C GLY A 141 -6.56 7.27 -11.50
N ASN A 142 -5.51 7.75 -10.85
CA ASN A 142 -5.60 8.56 -9.64
C ASN A 142 -6.30 9.90 -9.84
N VAL A 143 -6.01 10.59 -10.93
CA VAL A 143 -6.67 11.85 -11.28
C VAL A 143 -8.17 11.63 -11.49
N GLU A 144 -8.52 10.63 -12.27
CA GLU A 144 -9.90 10.27 -12.57
C GLU A 144 -10.66 9.78 -11.31
N ALA A 145 -10.05 8.90 -10.51
CA ALA A 145 -10.66 8.40 -9.29
C ALA A 145 -10.94 9.51 -8.27
N ARG A 146 -10.00 10.44 -8.08
CA ARG A 146 -10.20 11.60 -7.20
C ARG A 146 -11.27 12.54 -7.71
N ALA A 147 -11.34 12.75 -9.02
CA ALA A 147 -12.41 13.54 -9.63
C ALA A 147 -13.78 12.89 -9.41
N ALA A 148 -13.87 11.55 -9.56
CA ALA A 148 -15.09 10.81 -9.26
C ALA A 148 -15.48 10.97 -7.77
N VAL A 149 -14.53 10.77 -6.84
CA VAL A 149 -14.77 10.98 -5.40
C VAL A 149 -15.25 12.39 -5.11
N ALA A 150 -14.61 13.41 -5.68
CA ALA A 150 -15.03 14.80 -5.49
C ALA A 150 -16.45 15.08 -6.01
N GLY A 151 -16.83 14.42 -7.12
CA GLY A 151 -18.17 14.55 -7.69
C GLY A 151 -19.27 13.87 -6.87
N TYR A 152 -18.98 12.70 -6.27
CA TYR A 152 -19.94 11.98 -5.43
C TYR A 152 -20.04 12.52 -4.00
N SER A 153 -18.96 13.06 -3.42
CA SER A 153 -18.90 13.48 -2.02
C SER A 153 -20.05 14.41 -1.60
N PRO A 154 -20.46 15.43 -2.37
CA PRO A 154 -21.57 16.30 -1.99
C PRO A 154 -22.90 15.59 -1.75
N TYR A 155 -23.08 14.42 -2.33
CA TYR A 155 -24.28 13.58 -2.23
C TYR A 155 -24.12 12.49 -1.20
N CYS A 156 -23.05 11.70 -1.32
CA CYS A 156 -22.84 10.49 -0.53
C CYS A 156 -22.42 10.77 0.91
N GLU A 157 -21.86 11.93 1.20
CA GLU A 157 -21.53 12.40 2.54
C GLU A 157 -22.51 13.46 3.07
N SER A 158 -23.59 13.77 2.31
CA SER A 158 -24.55 14.79 2.70
C SER A 158 -25.37 14.37 3.91
N LYS A 159 -25.63 15.34 4.78
CA LYS A 159 -26.60 15.21 5.87
C LYS A 159 -28.02 15.60 5.43
N ASP A 160 -28.15 16.28 4.30
CA ASP A 160 -29.44 16.53 3.68
C ASP A 160 -29.98 15.23 3.09
N ALA A 161 -31.12 14.78 3.57
CA ALA A 161 -31.73 13.53 3.15
C ALA A 161 -32.09 13.51 1.65
N ALA A 162 -32.43 14.66 1.05
CA ALA A 162 -32.75 14.74 -0.36
C ALA A 162 -31.49 14.61 -1.25
N LEU A 163 -30.35 15.17 -0.83
CA LEU A 163 -29.07 14.98 -1.50
C LEU A 163 -28.53 13.56 -1.28
N ALA A 164 -28.58 13.07 -0.05
CA ALA A 164 -28.13 11.72 0.30
C ALA A 164 -28.91 10.62 -0.44
N ALA A 165 -30.19 10.85 -0.74
CA ALA A 165 -31.01 9.93 -1.52
C ALA A 165 -30.59 9.82 -3.00
N GLN A 166 -29.82 10.78 -3.52
CA GLN A 166 -29.27 10.75 -4.87
C GLN A 166 -27.95 10.00 -4.97
N CYS A 167 -27.32 9.67 -3.83
CA CYS A 167 -26.06 8.95 -3.80
C CYS A 167 -26.22 7.53 -4.36
N ASP A 168 -25.47 7.22 -5.41
CA ASP A 168 -25.24 5.85 -5.84
C ASP A 168 -24.11 5.24 -5.01
N ARG A 169 -24.48 4.39 -4.02
CA ARG A 169 -23.54 3.77 -3.08
C ARG A 169 -22.61 2.79 -3.75
N HIS A 170 -23.03 2.16 -4.84
CA HIS A 170 -22.20 1.24 -5.61
C HIS A 170 -21.09 1.98 -6.35
N ASN A 171 -21.44 2.99 -7.11
CA ASN A 171 -20.47 3.81 -7.84
C ASN A 171 -19.53 4.55 -6.87
N TRP A 172 -20.09 5.05 -5.75
CA TRP A 172 -19.31 5.65 -4.67
C TRP A 172 -18.28 4.70 -4.10
N PHE A 173 -18.66 3.45 -3.86
CA PHE A 173 -17.76 2.39 -3.40
C PHE A 173 -16.57 2.21 -4.35
N TYR A 174 -16.82 2.07 -5.66
CA TYR A 174 -15.74 1.87 -6.63
C TYR A 174 -14.85 3.11 -6.78
N ALA A 175 -15.42 4.31 -6.76
CA ALA A 175 -14.63 5.55 -6.79
C ALA A 175 -13.67 5.64 -5.61
N LEU A 176 -14.13 5.30 -4.40
CA LEU A 176 -13.31 5.25 -3.20
C LEU A 176 -12.24 4.14 -3.26
N MET A 177 -12.61 2.97 -3.78
CA MET A 177 -11.67 1.87 -3.98
C MET A 177 -10.53 2.28 -4.92
N PHE A 178 -10.85 2.84 -6.08
CA PHE A 178 -9.85 3.31 -7.03
C PHE A 178 -8.98 4.42 -6.45
N ALA A 179 -9.57 5.38 -5.72
CA ALA A 179 -8.79 6.41 -5.02
C ALA A 179 -7.87 5.81 -3.95
N GLY A 180 -8.32 4.74 -3.27
CA GLY A 180 -7.51 3.99 -2.31
C GLY A 180 -6.34 3.27 -2.97
N TYR A 181 -6.57 2.57 -4.08
CA TYR A 181 -5.50 1.94 -4.87
C TYR A 181 -4.47 2.94 -5.36
N GLY A 182 -4.94 4.06 -5.87
CA GLY A 182 -4.08 5.12 -6.34
C GLY A 182 -3.21 5.71 -5.25
N ALA A 183 -3.79 6.02 -4.10
CA ALA A 183 -3.05 6.51 -2.95
C ALA A 183 -1.99 5.50 -2.46
N HIS A 184 -2.31 4.19 -2.52
CA HIS A 184 -1.35 3.14 -2.19
C HIS A 184 -0.19 3.08 -3.19
N GLY A 185 -0.48 3.16 -4.49
CA GLY A 185 0.53 3.25 -5.55
C GLY A 185 1.46 4.46 -5.39
N GLU A 186 0.94 5.58 -4.89
CA GLU A 186 1.70 6.77 -4.52
C GLU A 186 2.46 6.64 -3.19
N ARG A 187 2.36 5.50 -2.50
CA ARG A 187 2.91 5.23 -1.15
C ARG A 187 2.34 6.14 -0.07
N ASN A 188 1.13 6.63 -0.25
CA ASN A 188 0.39 7.39 0.76
C ASN A 188 -0.57 6.45 1.51
N SER A 189 -0.02 5.59 2.39
CA SER A 189 -0.79 4.60 3.14
C SER A 189 -1.90 5.22 4.00
N ALA A 190 -1.70 6.43 4.50
CA ALA A 190 -2.72 7.12 5.30
C ALA A 190 -3.95 7.48 4.46
N ALA A 191 -3.76 8.08 3.27
CA ALA A 191 -4.86 8.40 2.37
C ALA A 191 -5.53 7.13 1.84
N ALA A 192 -4.75 6.11 1.50
CA ALA A 192 -5.26 4.82 1.05
C ALA A 192 -6.17 4.17 2.10
N ALA A 193 -5.75 4.14 3.37
CA ALA A 193 -6.56 3.62 4.48
C ALA A 193 -7.86 4.40 4.64
N ILE A 194 -7.83 5.75 4.56
CA ILE A 194 -9.04 6.58 4.65
C ILE A 194 -10.04 6.22 3.55
N TYR A 195 -9.61 6.22 2.29
CA TYR A 195 -10.49 5.90 1.17
C TYR A 195 -11.10 4.49 1.28
N LEU A 196 -10.32 3.51 1.67
CA LEU A 196 -10.81 2.13 1.76
C LEU A 196 -11.71 1.90 2.98
N HIS A 197 -11.48 2.59 4.09
CA HIS A 197 -12.45 2.59 5.19
C HIS A 197 -13.77 3.26 4.78
N MET A 198 -13.72 4.37 4.03
CA MET A 198 -14.92 4.99 3.46
C MET A 198 -15.61 4.04 2.45
N ALA A 199 -14.85 3.29 1.66
CA ALA A 199 -15.41 2.28 0.75
C ALA A 199 -16.11 1.15 1.53
N LEU A 200 -15.51 0.66 2.61
CA LEU A 200 -16.15 -0.33 3.49
C LEU A 200 -17.44 0.22 4.10
N ASP A 201 -17.45 1.48 4.56
CA ASP A 201 -18.65 2.13 5.08
C ASP A 201 -19.73 2.27 3.99
N ALA A 202 -19.37 2.63 2.76
CA ALA A 202 -20.28 2.68 1.63
C ALA A 202 -20.88 1.31 1.31
N ALA A 203 -20.07 0.25 1.34
CA ALA A 203 -20.53 -1.13 1.17
C ALA A 203 -21.51 -1.56 2.26
N LEU A 204 -21.21 -1.27 3.52
CA LEU A 204 -22.11 -1.55 4.65
C LEU A 204 -23.44 -0.79 4.54
N GLN A 205 -23.39 0.48 4.15
CA GLN A 205 -24.60 1.31 3.97
C GLN A 205 -25.44 0.89 2.76
N SER A 206 -24.80 0.34 1.71
CA SER A 206 -25.51 -0.19 0.55
C SER A 206 -26.23 -1.51 0.83
N GLY A 207 -25.82 -2.23 1.88
CA GLY A 207 -26.30 -3.57 2.18
C GLY A 207 -25.82 -4.65 1.20
N GLN A 208 -24.92 -4.31 0.28
CA GLN A 208 -24.40 -5.22 -0.73
C GLN A 208 -23.22 -6.04 -0.18
N ARG A 209 -23.48 -7.26 0.25
CA ARG A 209 -22.46 -8.19 0.79
C ARG A 209 -21.23 -8.38 -0.11
N PRO A 210 -21.36 -8.51 -1.45
CA PRO A 210 -20.20 -8.64 -2.31
C PRO A 210 -19.21 -7.47 -2.20
N LEU A 211 -19.70 -6.25 -2.04
CA LEU A 211 -18.84 -5.06 -1.86
C LEU A 211 -18.15 -5.06 -0.50
N GLU A 212 -18.87 -5.47 0.56
CA GLU A 212 -18.30 -5.63 1.90
C GLU A 212 -17.13 -6.64 1.89
N ILE A 213 -17.32 -7.78 1.21
CA ILE A 213 -16.30 -8.82 1.08
C ILE A 213 -15.07 -8.29 0.34
N LYS A 214 -15.28 -7.61 -0.80
CA LYS A 214 -14.20 -7.03 -1.60
C LYS A 214 -13.40 -6.00 -0.78
N ALA A 215 -14.08 -5.01 -0.17
CA ALA A 215 -13.42 -3.99 0.65
C ALA A 215 -12.62 -4.62 1.80
N THR A 216 -13.21 -5.61 2.48
CA THR A 216 -12.56 -6.26 3.64
C THR A 216 -11.31 -7.04 3.22
N ALA A 217 -11.35 -7.73 2.07
CA ALA A 217 -10.18 -8.46 1.54
C ALA A 217 -9.03 -7.51 1.14
N ILE A 218 -9.36 -6.39 0.51
CA ILE A 218 -8.39 -5.38 0.11
C ILE A 218 -7.74 -4.72 1.33
N LEU A 219 -8.55 -4.35 2.32
CA LEU A 219 -8.04 -3.80 3.58
C LEU A 219 -7.12 -4.80 4.29
N ALA A 220 -7.39 -6.11 4.21
CA ALA A 220 -6.50 -7.13 4.77
C ALA A 220 -5.13 -7.13 4.09
N SER A 221 -5.10 -7.07 2.75
CA SER A 221 -3.85 -6.99 1.99
C SER A 221 -3.05 -5.73 2.33
N MET A 222 -3.72 -4.58 2.44
CA MET A 222 -3.04 -3.32 2.79
C MET A 222 -2.53 -3.29 4.22
N ALA A 223 -3.32 -3.77 5.19
CA ALA A 223 -2.87 -3.88 6.57
C ALA A 223 -1.60 -4.74 6.68
N GLN A 224 -1.50 -5.79 5.86
CA GLN A 224 -0.28 -6.59 5.75
C GLN A 224 0.88 -5.79 5.15
N GLY A 225 0.64 -5.01 4.09
CA GLY A 225 1.63 -4.13 3.47
C GLY A 225 2.17 -3.07 4.46
N ASP A 226 1.32 -2.58 5.35
CA ASP A 226 1.68 -1.65 6.42
C ASP A 226 2.27 -2.36 7.67
N ASN A 227 2.54 -3.67 7.58
CA ASN A 227 3.11 -4.52 8.63
C ASN A 227 2.21 -4.69 9.88
N ASP A 228 0.89 -4.47 9.74
CA ASP A 228 -0.11 -4.80 10.78
C ASP A 228 -0.71 -6.20 10.54
N ALA A 229 0.10 -7.22 10.86
CA ALA A 229 -0.26 -8.62 10.62
C ALA A 229 -1.52 -9.06 11.39
N GLU A 230 -1.75 -8.52 12.59
CA GLU A 230 -2.92 -8.87 13.40
C GLU A 230 -4.22 -8.34 12.78
N LEU A 231 -4.21 -7.10 12.32
CA LEU A 231 -5.35 -6.53 11.61
C LEU A 231 -5.60 -7.27 10.29
N ALA A 232 -4.55 -7.57 9.52
CA ALA A 232 -4.66 -8.32 8.28
C ALA A 232 -5.33 -9.68 8.47
N GLU A 233 -4.94 -10.43 9.51
CA GLU A 233 -5.56 -11.73 9.83
C GLU A 233 -7.03 -11.61 10.22
N ARG A 234 -7.38 -10.65 11.06
CA ARG A 234 -8.79 -10.41 11.45
C ARG A 234 -9.66 -10.06 10.25
N LEU A 235 -9.18 -9.17 9.38
CA LEU A 235 -9.90 -8.75 8.18
C LEU A 235 -10.04 -9.91 7.19
N LEU A 236 -8.98 -10.66 6.96
CA LEU A 236 -9.01 -11.82 6.07
C LEU A 236 -9.95 -12.91 6.58
N ALA A 237 -9.93 -13.19 7.89
CA ALA A 237 -10.86 -14.13 8.51
C ALA A 237 -12.33 -13.68 8.35
N ARG A 238 -12.61 -12.38 8.51
CA ARG A 238 -13.93 -11.79 8.26
C ARG A 238 -14.35 -11.95 6.80
N ALA A 239 -13.49 -11.58 5.85
CA ALA A 239 -13.78 -11.72 4.42
C ALA A 239 -14.10 -13.17 4.04
N LYS A 240 -13.33 -14.14 4.57
CA LYS A 240 -13.57 -15.57 4.37
C LYS A 240 -14.93 -16.01 4.90
N ALA A 241 -15.27 -15.63 6.14
CA ALA A 241 -16.55 -15.99 6.74
C ALA A 241 -17.72 -15.43 5.93
N LEU A 242 -17.66 -14.17 5.53
CA LEU A 242 -18.68 -13.52 4.71
C LEU A 242 -18.83 -14.19 3.33
N ALA A 243 -17.71 -14.53 2.67
CA ALA A 243 -17.74 -15.20 1.37
C ALA A 243 -18.28 -16.63 1.46
N GLN A 244 -18.06 -17.32 2.57
CA GLN A 244 -18.64 -18.64 2.84
C GLN A 244 -20.15 -18.56 3.06
N ASP A 245 -20.62 -17.54 3.79
CA ASP A 245 -22.06 -17.33 4.02
C ASP A 245 -22.81 -17.02 2.72
N GLU A 246 -22.21 -16.24 1.80
CA GLU A 246 -22.79 -15.95 0.48
C GLU A 246 -22.81 -17.18 -0.43
N ASN A 247 -21.95 -18.17 -0.19
CA ASN A 247 -21.80 -19.38 -0.99
C ASN A 247 -21.62 -19.09 -2.50
N ASP A 248 -20.97 -17.95 -2.82
CA ASP A 248 -20.64 -17.56 -4.19
C ASP A 248 -19.20 -17.97 -4.52
N PRO A 249 -19.02 -18.88 -5.51
CA PRO A 249 -17.68 -19.32 -5.89
C PRO A 249 -16.75 -18.18 -6.37
N ALA A 250 -17.29 -17.14 -6.99
CA ALA A 250 -16.49 -16.00 -7.46
C ALA A 250 -15.89 -15.21 -6.29
N LEU A 251 -16.71 -14.96 -5.26
CA LEU A 251 -16.26 -14.29 -4.03
C LEU A 251 -15.30 -15.18 -3.22
N LEU A 252 -15.55 -16.47 -3.15
CA LEU A 252 -14.65 -17.41 -2.49
C LEU A 252 -13.29 -17.48 -3.18
N ALA A 253 -13.25 -17.56 -4.51
CA ALA A 253 -12.01 -17.54 -5.28
C ALA A 253 -11.28 -16.20 -5.11
N TYR A 254 -12.02 -15.07 -5.12
CA TYR A 254 -11.49 -13.73 -4.88
C TYR A 254 -10.81 -13.63 -3.52
N VAL A 255 -11.49 -14.02 -2.43
CA VAL A 255 -10.91 -13.96 -1.08
C VAL A 255 -9.71 -14.91 -0.95
N LYS A 256 -9.75 -16.05 -1.61
CA LYS A 256 -8.62 -17.00 -1.63
C LYS A 256 -7.39 -16.44 -2.38
N SER A 257 -7.59 -15.66 -3.45
CA SER A 257 -6.45 -14.97 -4.09
C SER A 257 -5.82 -13.94 -3.16
N PHE A 258 -6.63 -13.13 -2.46
CA PHE A 258 -6.12 -12.18 -1.46
C PHE A 258 -5.44 -12.86 -0.25
N GLU A 259 -5.88 -14.06 0.13
CA GLU A 259 -5.14 -14.87 1.11
C GLU A 259 -3.74 -15.21 0.59
N GLY A 260 -3.61 -15.54 -0.70
CA GLY A 260 -2.32 -15.72 -1.35
C GLY A 260 -1.46 -14.46 -1.29
N ASP A 261 -2.02 -13.30 -1.66
CA ASP A 261 -1.31 -12.01 -1.63
C ASP A 261 -0.80 -11.64 -0.23
N VAL A 262 -1.62 -11.85 0.82
CA VAL A 262 -1.23 -11.63 2.22
C VAL A 262 -0.10 -12.56 2.64
N LEU A 263 -0.14 -13.83 2.23
CA LEU A 263 0.90 -14.81 2.54
C LEU A 263 2.20 -14.54 1.77
N ASP A 264 2.10 -14.09 0.51
CA ASP A 264 3.24 -13.64 -0.29
C ASP A 264 3.98 -12.48 0.38
N THR A 265 3.24 -11.46 0.80
CA THR A 265 3.82 -10.30 1.53
C THR A 265 4.54 -10.71 2.82
N ARG A 266 4.17 -11.86 3.43
CA ARG A 266 4.84 -12.47 4.59
C ARG A 266 6.02 -13.37 4.21
N GLU A 267 6.37 -13.46 2.95
CA GLU A 267 7.37 -14.39 2.43
C GLU A 267 7.06 -15.87 2.72
N GLN A 268 5.75 -16.20 2.89
CA GLN A 268 5.26 -17.56 3.11
C GLN A 268 4.86 -18.19 1.76
N PHE A 269 5.80 -18.31 0.86
CA PHE A 269 5.58 -18.62 -0.57
C PHE A 269 4.88 -19.97 -0.80
N GLU A 270 5.20 -21.02 -0.05
CA GLU A 270 4.50 -22.31 -0.17
C GLU A 270 3.04 -22.24 0.28
N ALA A 271 2.76 -21.46 1.32
CA ALA A 271 1.40 -21.26 1.80
C ALA A 271 0.60 -20.37 0.83
N SER A 272 1.22 -19.32 0.29
CA SER A 272 0.68 -18.47 -0.77
C SER A 272 0.31 -19.30 -2.00
N LEU A 273 1.25 -20.13 -2.47
CA LEU A 273 1.05 -21.06 -3.58
C LEU A 273 -0.14 -22.01 -3.33
N ALA A 274 -0.29 -22.52 -2.11
CA ALA A 274 -1.43 -23.36 -1.74
C ALA A 274 -2.76 -22.61 -1.79
N ALA A 275 -2.79 -21.34 -1.37
CA ALA A 275 -3.98 -20.49 -1.42
C ALA A 275 -4.40 -20.19 -2.88
N TYR A 276 -3.47 -19.82 -3.75
CA TYR A 276 -3.77 -19.59 -5.17
C TYR A 276 -4.24 -20.86 -5.86
N ARG A 277 -3.66 -22.03 -5.56
CA ARG A 277 -4.14 -23.32 -6.10
C ARG A 277 -5.55 -23.66 -5.65
N GLN A 278 -5.94 -23.27 -4.43
CA GLN A 278 -7.34 -23.39 -3.98
C GLN A 278 -8.25 -22.43 -4.76
N ALA A 279 -7.82 -21.18 -4.97
CA ALA A 279 -8.56 -20.23 -5.80
C ALA A 279 -8.74 -20.75 -7.24
N ILE A 280 -7.70 -21.34 -7.84
CA ILE A 280 -7.76 -22.00 -9.16
C ILE A 280 -8.79 -23.13 -9.15
N ALA A 281 -8.75 -24.01 -8.16
CA ALA A 281 -9.69 -25.13 -8.09
C ALA A 281 -11.15 -24.68 -8.00
N ILE A 282 -11.43 -23.65 -7.19
CA ILE A 282 -12.76 -23.05 -7.08
C ILE A 282 -13.17 -22.41 -8.41
N SER A 283 -12.29 -21.62 -9.02
CA SER A 283 -12.53 -20.93 -10.28
C SER A 283 -12.79 -21.92 -11.42
N HIS A 284 -11.99 -22.97 -11.51
CA HIS A 284 -12.14 -24.03 -12.50
C HIS A 284 -13.49 -24.73 -12.37
N ALA A 285 -13.87 -25.14 -11.15
CA ALA A 285 -15.14 -25.80 -10.89
C ALA A 285 -16.34 -24.91 -11.22
N ALA A 286 -16.21 -23.60 -11.05
CA ALA A 286 -17.26 -22.61 -11.33
C ALA A 286 -17.22 -22.07 -12.77
N GLY A 287 -16.21 -22.40 -13.58
CA GLY A 287 -16.04 -21.91 -14.94
C GLY A 287 -15.58 -20.45 -15.03
N LEU A 288 -14.91 -19.94 -13.99
CA LEU A 288 -14.40 -18.56 -13.88
C LEU A 288 -12.99 -18.50 -14.53
N GLN A 289 -12.94 -18.52 -15.85
CA GLN A 289 -11.70 -18.70 -16.60
C GLN A 289 -10.72 -17.52 -16.45
N ARG A 290 -11.24 -16.29 -16.38
CA ARG A 290 -10.41 -15.08 -16.17
C ARG A 290 -9.73 -15.12 -14.79
N ARG A 291 -10.50 -15.43 -13.74
CA ARG A 291 -9.97 -15.57 -12.38
C ARG A 291 -8.97 -16.73 -12.27
N GLU A 292 -9.27 -17.88 -12.87
CA GLU A 292 -8.35 -19.00 -12.96
C GLU A 292 -7.01 -18.56 -13.59
N THR A 293 -7.07 -17.82 -14.69
CA THR A 293 -5.89 -17.28 -15.39
C THR A 293 -5.09 -16.32 -14.51
N GLN A 294 -5.74 -15.39 -13.81
CA GLN A 294 -5.07 -14.49 -12.87
C GLN A 294 -4.32 -15.25 -11.78
N CYS A 295 -4.97 -16.25 -11.18
CA CYS A 295 -4.32 -17.07 -10.15
C CYS A 295 -3.19 -17.94 -10.70
N GLU A 296 -3.25 -18.40 -11.96
CA GLU A 296 -2.12 -19.10 -12.60
C GLU A 296 -0.91 -18.19 -12.79
N LEU A 297 -1.12 -16.91 -13.06
CA LEU A 297 -0.03 -15.93 -13.10
C LEU A 297 0.55 -15.69 -11.70
N SER A 298 -0.27 -15.59 -10.66
CA SER A 298 0.23 -15.52 -9.28
C SER A 298 1.03 -16.77 -8.91
N VAL A 299 0.55 -17.96 -9.29
CA VAL A 299 1.30 -19.23 -9.12
C VAL A 299 2.66 -19.17 -9.81
N SER A 300 2.75 -18.58 -11.02
CA SER A 300 4.05 -18.45 -11.71
C SER A 300 5.02 -17.61 -10.93
N GLY A 301 4.57 -16.49 -10.35
CA GLY A 301 5.38 -15.63 -9.50
C GLY A 301 5.92 -16.36 -8.27
N GLU A 302 5.05 -17.11 -7.56
CA GLU A 302 5.45 -17.89 -6.39
C GLU A 302 6.46 -18.99 -6.73
N GLU A 303 6.23 -19.71 -7.83
CA GLU A 303 7.15 -20.76 -8.29
C GLU A 303 8.53 -20.16 -8.65
N LEU A 304 8.59 -18.93 -9.18
CA LEU A 304 9.84 -18.22 -9.43
C LEU A 304 10.56 -17.84 -8.14
N ARG A 305 9.83 -17.40 -7.11
CA ARG A 305 10.40 -17.09 -5.79
C ARG A 305 10.96 -18.34 -5.09
N LEU A 306 10.32 -19.47 -5.30
CA LEU A 306 10.76 -20.79 -4.80
C LEU A 306 11.87 -21.43 -5.64
N ASP A 307 12.41 -20.73 -6.66
CA ASP A 307 13.42 -21.23 -7.60
C ASP A 307 12.96 -22.46 -8.41
N HIS A 308 11.68 -22.45 -8.79
CA HIS A 308 11.04 -23.51 -9.60
C HIS A 308 10.64 -23.01 -11.01
N PRO A 309 11.57 -22.53 -11.84
CA PRO A 309 11.23 -21.89 -13.12
C PRO A 309 10.52 -22.80 -14.12
N ALA A 310 10.69 -24.11 -14.03
CA ALA A 310 9.98 -25.05 -14.90
C ALA A 310 8.49 -25.15 -14.53
N GLN A 311 8.16 -25.12 -13.24
CA GLN A 311 6.79 -25.08 -12.73
C GLN A 311 6.11 -23.74 -13.06
N ALA A 312 6.86 -22.65 -12.97
CA ALA A 312 6.40 -21.33 -13.40
C ALA A 312 6.00 -21.33 -14.88
N LEU A 313 6.85 -21.86 -15.79
CA LEU A 313 6.49 -21.99 -17.20
C LEU A 313 5.24 -22.83 -17.42
N ALA A 314 5.05 -23.91 -16.66
CA ALA A 314 3.84 -24.74 -16.78
C ALA A 314 2.56 -23.98 -16.37
N ALA A 315 2.63 -23.11 -15.36
CA ALA A 315 1.53 -22.22 -14.98
C ALA A 315 1.26 -21.18 -16.07
N LEU A 316 2.31 -20.55 -16.61
CA LEU A 316 2.22 -19.58 -17.70
C LEU A 316 1.66 -20.18 -18.99
N ASP A 317 1.93 -21.46 -19.28
CA ASP A 317 1.35 -22.17 -20.41
C ASP A 317 -0.15 -22.44 -20.19
N ARG A 318 -0.58 -22.68 -18.93
CA ARG A 318 -2.01 -22.81 -18.62
C ARG A 318 -2.72 -21.47 -18.79
N ALA A 319 -2.17 -20.39 -18.26
CA ALA A 319 -2.67 -19.01 -18.47
C ALA A 319 -2.73 -18.64 -19.96
N GLY A 320 -1.69 -19.00 -20.71
CA GLY A 320 -1.59 -18.72 -22.16
C GLY A 320 -2.70 -19.31 -23.01
N ARG A 321 -3.34 -20.40 -22.59
CA ARG A 321 -4.48 -20.98 -23.33
C ARG A 321 -5.71 -20.09 -23.34
N PHE A 322 -5.99 -19.42 -22.22
CA PHE A 322 -7.07 -18.44 -22.14
C PHE A 322 -6.70 -17.18 -22.94
N LEU A 323 -5.49 -16.66 -22.75
CA LEU A 323 -5.00 -15.44 -23.37
C LEU A 323 -4.87 -15.53 -24.89
N ALA A 324 -4.72 -16.74 -25.46
CA ALA A 324 -4.71 -16.96 -26.90
C ALA A 324 -6.06 -16.64 -27.58
N THR A 325 -7.16 -16.63 -26.81
CA THR A 325 -8.52 -16.42 -27.33
C THR A 325 -9.23 -15.20 -26.74
N HIS A 326 -8.62 -14.57 -25.74
CA HIS A 326 -9.17 -13.40 -25.07
C HIS A 326 -8.15 -12.25 -25.10
N ASN A 327 -8.65 -11.06 -25.37
CA ASN A 327 -7.82 -9.85 -25.41
C ASN A 327 -7.67 -9.29 -23.98
N GLU A 328 -6.63 -9.73 -23.27
CA GLU A 328 -6.31 -9.33 -21.90
C GLU A 328 -4.89 -8.76 -21.84
N PRO A 329 -4.68 -7.47 -22.24
CA PRO A 329 -3.35 -6.89 -22.35
C PRO A 329 -2.56 -6.93 -21.05
N GLY A 330 -3.21 -6.66 -19.91
CA GLY A 330 -2.60 -6.68 -18.58
C GLY A 330 -2.10 -8.08 -18.19
N LEU A 331 -2.94 -9.08 -18.34
CA LEU A 331 -2.58 -10.47 -18.00
C LEU A 331 -1.51 -11.01 -18.97
N GLU A 332 -1.59 -10.69 -20.26
CA GLU A 332 -0.57 -11.09 -21.23
C GLU A 332 0.78 -10.42 -20.96
N ARG A 333 0.78 -9.17 -20.52
CA ARG A 333 2.01 -8.48 -20.09
C ARG A 333 2.64 -9.18 -18.90
N SER A 334 1.86 -9.50 -17.86
CA SER A 334 2.32 -10.25 -16.69
C SER A 334 2.85 -11.63 -17.07
N ARG A 335 2.17 -12.33 -17.97
CA ARG A 335 2.62 -13.62 -18.48
C ARG A 335 3.97 -13.54 -19.19
N LEU A 336 4.15 -12.54 -20.05
CA LEU A 336 5.42 -12.31 -20.77
C LEU A 336 6.55 -11.94 -19.81
N HIS A 337 6.25 -11.17 -18.77
CA HIS A 337 7.18 -10.78 -17.71
C HIS A 337 7.75 -12.02 -17.01
N ASP A 338 6.89 -12.84 -16.42
CA ASP A 338 7.30 -14.03 -15.70
C ASP A 338 7.94 -15.07 -16.61
N GLN A 339 7.45 -15.19 -17.87
CA GLN A 339 8.03 -16.08 -18.86
C GLN A 339 9.47 -15.72 -19.20
N ALA A 340 9.77 -14.43 -19.34
CA ALA A 340 11.13 -13.98 -19.58
C ALA A 340 12.05 -14.32 -18.40
N ILE A 341 11.59 -14.10 -17.16
CA ILE A 341 12.36 -14.42 -15.94
C ILE A 341 12.59 -15.93 -15.81
N ALA A 342 11.53 -16.74 -16.02
CA ALA A 342 11.61 -18.20 -15.96
C ALA A 342 12.60 -18.77 -16.99
N LEU A 343 12.57 -18.24 -18.21
CA LEU A 343 13.47 -18.65 -19.28
C LEU A 343 14.92 -18.25 -18.99
N LEU A 344 15.17 -17.07 -18.41
CA LEU A 344 16.50 -16.67 -17.94
C LEU A 344 17.01 -17.61 -16.86
N ALA A 345 16.18 -17.96 -15.88
CA ALA A 345 16.53 -18.89 -14.81
C ALA A 345 16.89 -20.30 -15.33
N LEU A 346 16.23 -20.73 -16.41
CA LEU A 346 16.52 -22.01 -17.09
C LEU A 346 17.71 -21.95 -18.07
N GLY A 347 18.36 -20.79 -18.21
CA GLY A 347 19.47 -20.63 -19.17
C GLY A 347 19.05 -20.58 -20.64
N ARG A 348 17.73 -20.49 -20.94
CA ARG A 348 17.16 -20.38 -22.30
C ARG A 348 17.26 -18.94 -22.82
N THR A 349 18.48 -18.40 -22.85
CA THR A 349 18.74 -16.96 -23.01
C THR A 349 18.19 -16.36 -24.30
N ILE A 350 18.21 -17.09 -25.42
CA ILE A 350 17.69 -16.57 -26.71
C ILE A 350 16.19 -16.35 -26.64
N GLU A 351 15.46 -17.33 -26.15
CA GLU A 351 14.00 -17.27 -26.00
C GLU A 351 13.62 -16.22 -24.94
N ALA A 352 14.36 -16.18 -23.85
CA ALA A 352 14.18 -15.20 -22.78
C ALA A 352 14.29 -13.75 -23.31
N LYS A 353 15.32 -13.45 -24.10
CA LYS A 353 15.51 -12.12 -24.68
C LYS A 353 14.39 -11.71 -25.63
N ALA A 354 13.86 -12.65 -26.41
CA ALA A 354 12.68 -12.38 -27.24
C ALA A 354 11.47 -12.00 -26.40
N LYS A 355 11.18 -12.77 -25.33
CA LYS A 355 10.06 -12.50 -24.43
C LYS A 355 10.26 -11.22 -23.60
N LEU A 356 11.46 -10.98 -23.13
CA LEU A 356 11.82 -9.74 -22.43
C LEU A 356 11.61 -8.50 -23.31
N SER A 357 12.06 -8.56 -24.57
CA SER A 357 11.85 -7.45 -25.53
C SER A 357 10.35 -7.20 -25.78
N GLU A 358 9.57 -8.28 -25.92
CA GLU A 358 8.11 -8.20 -26.08
C GLU A 358 7.44 -7.60 -24.84
N ALA A 359 7.83 -8.06 -23.65
CA ALA A 359 7.33 -7.55 -22.37
C ALA A 359 7.67 -6.07 -22.20
N LEU A 360 8.93 -5.66 -22.38
CA LEU A 360 9.35 -4.27 -22.25
C LEU A 360 8.61 -3.35 -23.23
N ALA A 361 8.42 -3.79 -24.48
CA ALA A 361 7.67 -3.02 -25.46
C ALA A 361 6.19 -2.82 -25.04
N ARG A 362 5.60 -3.79 -24.34
CA ARG A 362 4.26 -3.64 -23.76
C ARG A 362 4.26 -2.69 -22.57
N TYR A 363 5.19 -2.84 -21.63
CA TYR A 363 5.34 -1.91 -20.51
C TYR A 363 5.48 -0.46 -21.00
N ASP A 364 6.29 -0.22 -22.02
CA ASP A 364 6.51 1.12 -22.57
C ASP A 364 5.24 1.75 -23.20
N ARG A 365 4.38 0.93 -23.82
CA ARG A 365 3.16 1.41 -24.49
C ARG A 365 1.95 1.46 -23.55
N GLU A 366 1.84 0.51 -22.65
CA GLU A 366 0.60 0.16 -21.95
C GLU A 366 0.58 0.60 -20.49
N THR A 367 1.72 1.06 -19.93
CA THR A 367 1.80 1.33 -18.49
C THR A 367 2.43 2.66 -18.12
N GLY A 368 2.13 3.12 -16.91
CA GLY A 368 2.75 4.29 -16.31
C GLY A 368 4.20 4.04 -15.79
N PRO A 369 4.87 5.09 -15.31
CA PRO A 369 6.26 5.04 -14.88
C PRO A 369 6.55 4.02 -13.78
N ASN A 370 5.63 3.85 -12.81
CA ASN A 370 5.79 2.93 -11.68
C ASN A 370 5.94 1.48 -12.13
N ALA A 371 5.02 1.03 -12.98
CA ALA A 371 5.04 -0.34 -13.49
C ALA A 371 6.28 -0.62 -14.36
N ARG A 372 6.74 0.38 -15.15
CA ARG A 372 7.98 0.29 -15.92
C ARG A 372 9.20 0.15 -15.00
N ILE A 373 9.29 0.95 -13.95
CA ILE A 373 10.36 0.87 -12.95
C ILE A 373 10.35 -0.51 -12.28
N GLY A 374 9.16 -1.02 -11.89
CA GLY A 374 9.02 -2.36 -11.33
C GLY A 374 9.59 -3.44 -12.27
N ALA A 375 9.14 -3.45 -13.52
CA ALA A 375 9.61 -4.41 -14.51
C ALA A 375 11.13 -4.35 -14.72
N LEU A 376 11.73 -3.16 -14.76
CA LEU A 376 13.18 -2.99 -14.91
C LEU A 376 13.95 -3.52 -13.70
N ARG A 377 13.39 -3.37 -12.49
CA ARG A 377 13.94 -3.92 -11.24
C ARG A 377 13.96 -5.45 -11.22
N ASP A 378 12.98 -6.08 -11.84
CA ASP A 378 12.91 -7.54 -11.91
C ASP A 378 13.81 -8.09 -13.01
N PHE A 379 13.80 -7.49 -14.19
CA PHE A 379 14.58 -7.96 -15.34
C PHE A 379 16.08 -7.70 -15.20
N GLY A 380 16.49 -6.55 -14.62
CA GLY A 380 17.91 -6.21 -14.46
C GLY A 380 18.70 -7.28 -13.72
N PRO A 381 18.31 -7.64 -12.47
CA PRO A 381 18.96 -8.72 -11.73
C PRO A 381 18.84 -10.08 -12.39
N ALA A 382 17.72 -10.37 -13.08
CA ALA A 382 17.54 -11.64 -13.78
C ALA A 382 18.54 -11.80 -14.94
N LEU A 383 18.74 -10.75 -15.75
CA LEU A 383 19.79 -10.73 -16.79
C LEU A 383 21.20 -10.85 -16.21
N ALA A 384 21.48 -10.14 -15.12
CA ALA A 384 22.78 -10.20 -14.46
C ALA A 384 23.11 -11.61 -13.97
N ARG A 385 22.13 -12.30 -13.36
CA ARG A 385 22.26 -13.71 -12.94
C ARG A 385 22.46 -14.65 -14.11
N ALA A 386 21.78 -14.40 -15.23
CA ALA A 386 21.95 -15.16 -16.47
C ALA A 386 23.26 -14.85 -17.22
N GLY A 387 24.12 -13.95 -16.70
CA GLY A 387 25.42 -13.58 -17.26
C GLY A 387 25.37 -12.46 -18.29
N ASP A 388 24.22 -11.92 -18.65
CA ASP A 388 24.09 -10.78 -19.56
C ASP A 388 24.26 -9.44 -18.82
N ARG A 389 25.52 -9.14 -18.53
CA ARG A 389 25.88 -7.91 -17.81
C ARG A 389 25.58 -6.64 -18.61
N ALA A 390 25.70 -6.70 -19.93
CA ALA A 390 25.47 -5.54 -20.81
C ALA A 390 23.96 -5.20 -20.84
N GLY A 391 23.09 -6.19 -21.04
CA GLY A 391 21.65 -6.03 -20.97
C GLY A 391 21.18 -5.56 -19.58
N ALA A 392 21.73 -6.13 -18.51
CA ALA A 392 21.43 -5.67 -17.15
C ALA A 392 21.78 -4.18 -16.93
N LEU A 393 22.97 -3.75 -17.38
CA LEU A 393 23.40 -2.36 -17.26
C LEU A 393 22.51 -1.40 -18.05
N GLU A 394 22.06 -1.80 -19.23
CA GLU A 394 21.09 -1.01 -20.02
C GLU A 394 19.79 -0.80 -19.24
N LEU A 395 19.23 -1.88 -18.66
CA LEU A 395 17.98 -1.79 -17.89
C LEU A 395 18.13 -0.94 -16.63
N TYR A 396 19.25 -1.07 -15.88
CA TYR A 396 19.53 -0.20 -14.73
C TYR A 396 19.68 1.27 -15.13
N THR A 397 20.22 1.54 -16.30
CA THR A 397 20.33 2.92 -16.82
C THR A 397 18.95 3.50 -17.15
N ARG A 398 18.07 2.69 -17.75
CA ARG A 398 16.66 3.08 -18.02
C ARG A 398 15.89 3.29 -16.73
N GLU A 399 16.02 2.39 -15.75
CA GLU A 399 15.38 2.53 -14.44
C GLU A 399 15.79 3.85 -13.78
N ARG A 400 17.07 4.15 -13.75
CA ARG A 400 17.59 5.39 -13.18
C ARG A 400 17.02 6.64 -13.87
N ALA A 401 16.91 6.61 -15.20
CA ALA A 401 16.34 7.73 -15.96
C ALA A 401 14.86 7.95 -15.60
N LEU A 402 14.07 6.88 -15.45
CA LEU A 402 12.66 6.97 -15.05
C LEU A 402 12.51 7.48 -13.62
N LEU A 403 13.37 7.04 -12.69
CA LEU A 403 13.37 7.51 -11.31
C LEU A 403 13.69 9.00 -11.23
N GLN A 404 14.67 9.47 -12.00
CA GLN A 404 15.00 10.91 -12.06
C GLN A 404 13.85 11.75 -12.60
N ALA A 405 13.20 11.30 -13.69
CA ALA A 405 12.06 11.99 -14.26
C ALA A 405 10.85 12.06 -13.29
N LYS A 406 10.70 11.03 -12.45
CA LYS A 406 9.61 10.97 -11.47
C LYS A 406 9.82 11.91 -10.28
N ASP A 407 11.06 12.05 -9.80
CA ASP A 407 11.38 12.96 -8.69
C ASP A 407 11.06 14.42 -9.00
N ASP A 408 11.25 14.83 -10.27
CA ASP A 408 10.94 16.19 -10.72
C ASP A 408 9.43 16.50 -10.72
N SER A 409 8.56 15.48 -10.81
CA SER A 409 7.11 15.64 -10.94
C SER A 409 6.32 15.48 -9.61
N ARG A 410 6.91 14.84 -8.62
CA ARG A 410 6.18 14.46 -7.38
C ARG A 410 5.97 15.59 -6.38
N TYR A 411 6.89 16.52 -6.29
CA TYR A 411 6.91 17.53 -5.23
C TYR A 411 5.66 18.43 -5.19
N ASP A 412 5.05 18.70 -6.33
CA ASP A 412 3.89 19.60 -6.43
C ASP A 412 2.54 18.91 -6.13
N HIS A 413 2.41 17.60 -6.36
CA HIS A 413 1.13 16.89 -6.20
C HIS A 413 0.86 16.46 -4.75
N ASP A 414 1.86 15.93 -4.04
CA ASP A 414 1.67 15.38 -2.69
C ASP A 414 1.26 16.45 -1.67
N MET A 415 1.80 17.67 -1.80
CA MET A 415 1.45 18.80 -0.93
C MET A 415 0.02 19.30 -1.14
N GLN A 416 -0.49 19.28 -2.37
CA GLN A 416 -1.86 19.73 -2.66
C GLN A 416 -2.91 18.74 -2.14
N ASP A 417 -2.64 17.46 -2.19
CA ASP A 417 -3.59 16.43 -1.77
C ASP A 417 -3.71 16.29 -0.26
N VAL A 418 -2.58 16.32 0.45
CA VAL A 418 -2.58 16.38 1.93
C VAL A 418 -3.30 17.65 2.40
N GLN A 419 -3.07 18.77 1.73
CA GLN A 419 -3.72 20.02 2.06
C GLN A 419 -5.24 19.98 1.80
N ARG A 420 -5.70 19.34 0.71
CA ARG A 420 -7.12 19.14 0.42
C ARG A 420 -7.80 18.20 1.43
N LEU A 421 -7.14 17.10 1.82
CA LEU A 421 -7.67 16.17 2.82
C LEU A 421 -7.77 16.82 4.20
N ILE A 422 -6.75 17.57 4.62
CA ILE A 422 -6.76 18.34 5.87
C ILE A 422 -7.85 19.42 5.84
N THR A 423 -8.03 20.09 4.72
CA THR A 423 -9.07 21.13 4.58
C THR A 423 -10.47 20.51 4.61
N ALA A 424 -10.68 19.38 3.93
CA ALA A 424 -11.95 18.65 3.94
C ALA A 424 -12.30 18.11 5.34
N GLU A 425 -11.30 17.65 6.10
CA GLU A 425 -11.50 17.17 7.47
C GLU A 425 -11.79 18.32 8.44
N ASN A 426 -11.13 19.46 8.28
CA ASN A 426 -11.43 20.68 9.03
C ASN A 426 -12.81 21.25 8.69
N ASP A 427 -13.22 21.22 7.42
CA ASP A 427 -14.55 21.65 6.99
C ASP A 427 -15.66 20.70 7.51
N ARG A 428 -15.36 19.38 7.59
CA ARG A 428 -16.24 18.38 8.23
C ARG A 428 -16.41 18.64 9.72
N GLU A 429 -15.33 18.94 10.43
CA GLU A 429 -15.40 19.33 11.84
C GLU A 429 -16.15 20.63 12.04
N GLN A 430 -15.95 21.63 11.19
CA GLN A 430 -16.69 22.90 11.24
C GLN A 430 -18.17 22.70 10.91
N SER A 431 -18.50 21.90 9.89
CA SER A 431 -19.88 21.60 9.52
C SER A 431 -20.59 20.78 10.59
N ARG A 432 -19.90 19.83 11.25
CA ARG A 432 -20.41 19.14 12.45
C ARG A 432 -20.73 20.11 13.58
N ARG A 433 -19.84 21.07 13.83
CA ARG A 433 -20.07 22.11 14.85
C ARG A 433 -21.22 23.03 14.50
N MET A 434 -21.35 23.46 13.25
CA MET A 434 -22.43 24.36 12.83
C MET A 434 -23.82 23.71 12.82
N ALA A 435 -23.93 22.43 12.45
CA ALA A 435 -25.18 21.69 12.50
C ALA A 435 -25.66 21.42 13.95
N GLU A 436 -24.72 21.19 14.87
CA GLU A 436 -25.03 21.08 16.31
C GLU A 436 -25.53 22.38 16.91
N TRP A 437 -25.11 23.54 16.37
CA TRP A 437 -25.55 24.87 16.85
C TRP A 437 -26.87 25.36 16.23
N GLY A 438 -27.17 24.95 14.99
CA GLY A 438 -28.41 25.35 14.29
C GLY A 438 -29.69 24.79 14.90
N GLY A 439 -29.63 23.58 15.49
CA GLY A 439 -30.79 22.97 16.17
C GLY A 439 -31.07 23.54 17.56
N ALA A 440 -30.04 24.08 18.20
CA ALA A 440 -30.15 24.59 19.58
C ALA A 440 -30.81 25.98 19.68
N ALA A 441 -30.80 26.75 18.60
CA ALA A 441 -31.35 28.14 18.61
C ALA A 441 -32.86 28.20 18.73
N ALA A 442 -33.60 27.18 18.31
CA ALA A 442 -35.06 27.14 18.40
C ALA A 442 -35.61 26.72 19.80
N LEU A 443 -34.81 26.05 20.61
CA LEU A 443 -35.16 25.61 21.97
C LEU A 443 -34.56 26.51 23.06
N GLY A 444 -33.83 27.56 22.68
CA GLY A 444 -32.92 28.32 23.54
C GLY A 444 -33.57 29.23 24.59
N ALA A 445 -34.86 29.60 24.47
CA ALA A 445 -35.51 30.51 25.42
C ALA A 445 -35.98 29.81 26.70
N LEU A 446 -36.36 28.55 26.63
CA LEU A 446 -36.83 27.79 27.81
C LEU A 446 -35.65 27.07 28.52
N LEU A 447 -34.59 26.81 27.77
CA LEU A 447 -33.40 26.08 28.26
C LEU A 447 -32.40 27.01 28.99
N ALA A 448 -32.46 28.32 28.77
CA ALA A 448 -31.49 29.28 29.31
C ALA A 448 -31.35 29.24 30.85
N LEU A 449 -32.46 28.93 31.57
CA LEU A 449 -32.42 28.81 33.03
C LEU A 449 -31.80 27.48 33.51
N VAL A 450 -32.02 26.40 32.74
CA VAL A 450 -31.43 25.08 33.03
C VAL A 450 -29.97 25.04 32.54
N ILE A 451 -29.67 25.72 31.41
CA ILE A 451 -28.34 25.82 30.80
C ILE A 451 -27.34 26.54 31.74
N GLY A 452 -27.78 27.55 32.51
CA GLY A 452 -26.87 28.22 33.44
C GLY A 452 -26.28 27.28 34.50
N LEU A 453 -27.05 26.33 34.98
CA LEU A 453 -26.56 25.31 35.93
C LEU A 453 -25.82 24.15 35.26
N VAL A 454 -26.22 23.77 34.03
CA VAL A 454 -25.54 22.74 33.24
C VAL A 454 -24.24 23.26 32.64
N ALA A 455 -24.22 24.52 32.15
CA ALA A 455 -23.03 25.16 31.60
C ALA A 455 -21.89 25.26 32.64
N ARG A 456 -22.24 25.54 33.91
CA ARG A 456 -21.25 25.59 34.99
C ARG A 456 -20.61 24.21 35.29
N ARG A 457 -21.42 23.14 35.18
CA ARG A 457 -20.90 21.76 35.28
C ARG A 457 -20.15 21.33 34.03
N GLN A 458 -20.56 21.81 32.84
CA GLN A 458 -19.93 21.47 31.56
C GLN A 458 -18.57 22.19 31.41
N PHE A 459 -18.47 23.45 31.87
CA PHE A 459 -17.22 24.18 31.87
C PHE A 459 -16.12 23.51 32.72
N GLN A 460 -16.53 22.95 33.86
CA GLN A 460 -15.61 22.18 34.71
C GLN A 460 -15.22 20.81 34.08
N ARG A 461 -16.13 20.18 33.32
CA ARG A 461 -15.85 18.94 32.58
C ARG A 461 -14.98 19.18 31.34
N ASN A 462 -15.22 20.26 30.59
CA ASN A 462 -14.44 20.60 29.41
C ASN A 462 -12.99 20.99 29.74
N ARG A 463 -12.76 21.64 30.88
CA ARG A 463 -11.41 21.91 31.38
C ARG A 463 -10.63 20.61 31.70
N LYS A 464 -11.34 19.57 32.17
CA LYS A 464 -10.74 18.23 32.37
C LYS A 464 -10.55 17.44 31.06
N LEU A 465 -11.37 17.67 30.05
CA LEU A 465 -11.27 17.01 28.75
C LEU A 465 -10.20 17.66 27.86
N SER A 466 -10.06 19.00 27.90
CA SER A 466 -8.98 19.70 27.21
C SER A 466 -7.60 19.26 27.74
N SER A 467 -7.44 19.21 29.06
CA SER A 467 -6.18 18.72 29.64
C SER A 467 -5.91 17.22 29.37
N ARG A 468 -6.95 16.43 29.09
CA ARG A 468 -6.81 15.02 28.67
C ARG A 468 -6.42 14.90 27.19
N ASN A 469 -6.96 15.73 26.31
CA ASN A 469 -6.60 15.73 24.89
C ASN A 469 -5.14 16.17 24.68
N ASP A 470 -4.71 17.22 25.43
CA ASP A 470 -3.30 17.64 25.39
C ASP A 470 -2.37 16.57 25.97
N ALA A 471 -2.82 15.88 27.03
CA ALA A 471 -2.08 14.75 27.58
C ALA A 471 -2.01 13.53 26.61
N LEU A 472 -3.09 13.26 25.87
CA LEU A 472 -3.13 12.18 24.86
C LEU A 472 -2.26 12.49 23.64
N ARG A 473 -2.19 13.76 23.23
CA ARG A 473 -1.31 14.20 22.15
C ARG A 473 0.17 14.09 22.56
N ILE A 474 0.49 14.52 23.77
CA ILE A 474 1.84 14.37 24.33
C ILE A 474 2.19 12.89 24.45
N GLN A 475 1.27 12.03 24.89
CA GLN A 475 1.48 10.58 24.95
C GLN A 475 1.66 9.93 23.56
N ALA A 476 1.03 10.47 22.51
CA ALA A 476 1.15 9.93 21.16
C ALA A 476 2.45 10.35 20.45
N GLU A 477 3.01 11.51 20.80
CA GLU A 477 4.15 12.09 20.11
C GLU A 477 5.47 11.95 20.89
N HIS A 478 5.41 11.68 22.20
CA HIS A 478 6.58 11.63 23.05
C HIS A 478 6.76 10.27 23.75
N ASP A 479 8.00 9.96 24.05
CA ASP A 479 8.34 8.79 24.88
C ASP A 479 8.02 9.10 26.35
N PRO A 480 7.22 8.28 27.04
CA PRO A 480 6.74 8.58 28.39
C PRO A 480 7.85 8.53 29.46
N LEU A 481 8.97 7.88 29.18
CA LEU A 481 10.09 7.82 30.11
C LEU A 481 11.01 9.03 29.98
N THR A 482 11.40 9.35 28.76
CA THR A 482 12.45 10.37 28.51
C THR A 482 11.89 11.75 28.18
N GLY A 483 10.62 11.84 27.80
CA GLY A 483 10.00 13.08 27.33
C GLY A 483 10.39 13.49 25.90
N LEU A 484 11.37 12.84 25.30
CA LEU A 484 11.78 13.07 23.91
C LEU A 484 10.67 12.68 22.93
N ALA A 485 10.82 13.09 21.68
CA ALA A 485 9.99 12.54 20.61
C ALA A 485 10.06 11.00 20.61
N ASN A 486 8.94 10.36 20.34
CA ASN A 486 8.93 8.92 20.12
C ASN A 486 9.23 8.60 18.64
N ARG A 487 9.46 7.32 18.37
CA ARG A 487 9.71 6.84 17.00
C ARG A 487 8.62 7.23 16.01
N ALA A 488 7.34 7.20 16.44
CA ALA A 488 6.21 7.52 15.57
C ALA A 488 6.21 9.00 15.15
N HIS A 489 6.52 9.91 16.08
CA HIS A 489 6.65 11.33 15.79
C HIS A 489 7.77 11.61 14.78
N LEU A 490 8.94 11.00 14.96
CA LEU A 490 10.06 11.16 14.03
C LEU A 490 9.72 10.62 12.64
N LEU A 491 9.11 9.43 12.55
CA LEU A 491 8.70 8.86 11.26
C LEU A 491 7.66 9.72 10.54
N ALA A 492 6.72 10.32 11.27
CA ALA A 492 5.75 11.25 10.70
C ALA A 492 6.45 12.50 10.11
N ARG A 493 7.47 13.01 10.79
CA ARG A 493 8.28 14.13 10.29
C ARG A 493 9.09 13.76 9.05
N VAL A 494 9.67 12.57 9.02
CA VAL A 494 10.37 12.04 7.84
C VAL A 494 9.41 11.88 6.65
N ALA A 495 8.23 11.31 6.88
CA ALA A 495 7.23 11.14 5.83
C ALA A 495 6.76 12.48 5.23
N ALA A 496 6.73 13.55 6.04
CA ALA A 496 6.39 14.89 5.58
C ALA A 496 7.53 15.57 4.78
N ALA A 497 8.78 15.12 4.94
CA ALA A 497 9.95 15.73 4.27
C ALA A 497 10.17 15.20 2.85
N GLY A 498 9.56 14.07 2.45
CA GLY A 498 9.64 13.53 1.09
C GLY A 498 10.35 12.16 0.99
N PRO A 499 10.47 11.61 -0.23
CA PRO A 499 10.94 10.23 -0.43
C PRO A 499 12.46 10.05 -0.23
N HIS A 500 13.22 11.13 -0.25
CA HIS A 500 14.66 11.12 -0.05
C HIS A 500 15.02 11.85 1.22
N PHE A 501 15.85 11.23 2.02
CA PHE A 501 16.33 11.83 3.25
C PHE A 501 17.48 12.79 2.93
N GLU A 502 17.35 14.02 3.39
CA GLU A 502 18.38 15.07 3.36
C GLU A 502 18.66 15.56 4.77
N GLY A 503 19.92 15.81 5.08
CA GLY A 503 20.35 16.23 6.40
C GLY A 503 21.36 15.29 7.04
N ALA A 504 21.59 15.42 8.32
CA ALA A 504 22.45 14.52 9.07
C ALA A 504 21.63 13.62 10.00
N LEU A 505 21.98 12.35 10.03
CA LEU A 505 21.36 11.33 10.87
C LEU A 505 22.41 10.74 11.81
N PHE A 506 22.08 10.67 13.10
CA PHE A 506 22.94 10.08 14.12
C PHE A 506 22.14 9.05 14.90
N LEU A 507 22.55 7.80 14.84
CA LEU A 507 22.02 6.73 15.68
C LEU A 507 22.98 6.53 16.85
N ILE A 508 22.44 6.59 18.03
CA ILE A 508 23.17 6.55 19.30
C ILE A 508 22.66 5.36 20.11
N ASP A 509 23.55 4.51 20.55
CA ASP A 509 23.22 3.35 21.40
C ASP A 509 24.10 3.44 22.68
N VAL A 510 23.45 3.24 23.80
CA VAL A 510 24.12 3.33 25.11
C VAL A 510 24.94 2.08 25.36
N ASP A 511 26.25 2.25 25.48
CA ASP A 511 27.16 1.14 25.68
C ASP A 511 26.90 0.39 26.99
N HIS A 512 26.87 -0.93 26.90
CA HIS A 512 26.71 -1.82 28.06
C HIS A 512 25.41 -1.57 28.89
N PHE A 513 24.37 -1.01 28.28
CA PHE A 513 23.13 -0.67 28.99
C PHE A 513 22.49 -1.88 29.67
N LYS A 514 22.57 -3.06 29.05
CA LYS A 514 22.15 -4.32 29.67
C LYS A 514 22.84 -4.56 31.01
N TRP A 515 24.17 -4.30 31.07
CA TRP A 515 24.91 -4.43 32.33
C TRP A 515 24.40 -3.43 33.39
N VAL A 516 24.03 -2.22 32.99
CA VAL A 516 23.41 -1.23 33.91
C VAL A 516 22.11 -1.79 34.46
N ASN A 517 21.23 -2.35 33.62
CA ASN A 517 19.97 -2.94 34.03
C ASN A 517 20.20 -4.17 34.96
N ASP A 518 21.14 -5.03 34.58
CA ASP A 518 21.42 -6.27 35.34
C ASP A 518 21.98 -5.93 36.75
N ARG A 519 22.71 -4.82 36.91
CA ARG A 519 23.34 -4.42 38.15
C ARG A 519 22.51 -3.46 39.02
N HIS A 520 21.76 -2.54 38.39
CA HIS A 520 21.02 -1.47 39.09
C HIS A 520 19.51 -1.59 38.92
N GLY A 521 19.02 -2.69 38.28
CA GLY A 521 17.62 -2.91 37.97
C GLY A 521 17.11 -1.99 36.87
N HIS A 522 15.93 -2.28 36.33
CA HIS A 522 15.32 -1.45 35.26
C HIS A 522 15.09 0.00 35.71
N ALA A 523 14.72 0.27 36.95
CA ALA A 523 14.56 1.61 37.49
C ALA A 523 15.87 2.42 37.48
N GLY A 524 17.01 1.76 37.63
CA GLY A 524 18.33 2.37 37.50
C GLY A 524 18.66 2.68 36.06
N GLY A 525 18.38 1.73 35.15
CA GLY A 525 18.50 1.96 33.70
C GLY A 525 17.61 3.09 33.19
N ASP A 526 16.37 3.16 33.67
CA ASP A 526 15.43 4.24 33.33
C ASP A 526 16.00 5.62 33.71
N ARG A 527 16.59 5.76 34.89
CA ARG A 527 17.26 7.01 35.31
C ARG A 527 18.44 7.38 34.41
N VAL A 528 19.20 6.37 33.98
CA VAL A 528 20.30 6.58 33.00
C VAL A 528 19.74 7.08 31.68
N LEU A 529 18.67 6.49 31.15
CA LEU A 529 18.05 6.92 29.90
C LEU A 529 17.49 8.35 29.97
N VAL A 530 16.86 8.71 31.08
CA VAL A 530 16.35 10.08 31.32
C VAL A 530 17.50 11.09 31.34
N GLU A 531 18.60 10.79 32.01
CA GLU A 531 19.75 11.69 32.05
C GLU A 531 20.45 11.80 30.67
N ILE A 532 20.54 10.69 29.91
CA ILE A 532 21.04 10.70 28.54
C ILE A 532 20.16 11.58 27.67
N ALA A 533 18.85 11.43 27.72
CA ALA A 533 17.90 12.25 26.98
C ALA A 533 18.13 13.73 27.24
N ARG A 534 18.22 14.14 28.51
CA ARG A 534 18.50 15.52 28.94
C ARG A 534 19.83 16.03 28.39
N ARG A 535 20.88 15.22 28.38
CA ARG A 535 22.20 15.60 27.85
C ARG A 535 22.15 15.78 26.32
N LEU A 536 21.45 14.91 25.62
CA LEU A 536 21.28 15.02 24.16
C LEU A 536 20.51 16.30 23.80
N GLU A 537 19.39 16.59 24.47
CA GLU A 537 18.64 17.83 24.24
C GLU A 537 19.51 19.08 24.50
N GLY A 538 20.37 19.06 25.53
CA GLY A 538 21.25 20.19 25.86
C GLY A 538 22.33 20.50 24.80
N VAL A 539 22.61 19.57 23.90
CA VAL A 539 23.57 19.74 22.79
C VAL A 539 22.90 20.22 21.50
N LEU A 540 21.63 19.91 21.32
CA LEU A 540 20.86 20.08 20.08
C LEU A 540 20.18 21.47 20.06
N ARG A 541 19.88 21.95 18.86
CA ARG A 541 19.14 23.19 18.64
C ARG A 541 17.63 22.86 18.63
N GLU A 542 16.79 23.83 18.86
CA GLU A 542 15.32 23.68 18.90
C GLU A 542 14.73 23.07 17.61
N ARG A 543 15.36 23.29 16.47
CA ARG A 543 14.95 22.72 15.18
C ARG A 543 15.41 21.27 14.96
N ASP A 544 16.42 20.84 15.69
CA ASP A 544 16.94 19.48 15.61
C ASP A 544 15.97 18.52 16.33
N VAL A 545 15.84 17.30 15.85
CA VAL A 545 14.94 16.33 16.45
C VAL A 545 15.77 15.23 17.10
N VAL A 546 15.52 15.02 18.38
CA VAL A 546 15.99 13.82 19.07
C VAL A 546 14.79 12.98 19.49
N ALA A 547 14.84 11.71 19.15
CA ALA A 547 13.80 10.75 19.48
C ALA A 547 14.40 9.53 20.18
N ARG A 548 13.66 8.99 21.15
CA ARG A 548 13.97 7.65 21.63
C ARG A 548 13.48 6.65 20.59
N TRP A 549 14.42 5.97 19.93
CA TRP A 549 14.15 5.08 18.81
C TRP A 549 13.81 3.67 19.23
N GLY A 550 14.48 3.18 20.26
CA GLY A 550 14.32 1.85 20.84
C GLY A 550 14.56 1.86 22.34
N GLY A 551 14.80 0.72 22.94
CA GLY A 551 15.02 0.57 24.37
C GLY A 551 16.12 1.47 24.91
N GLU A 552 17.32 1.37 24.34
CA GLU A 552 18.54 2.08 24.71
C GLU A 552 19.11 2.93 23.54
N GLU A 553 18.30 3.06 22.45
CA GLU A 553 18.70 3.74 21.23
C GLU A 553 18.03 5.10 21.12
N PHE A 554 18.80 6.09 20.68
CA PHE A 554 18.33 7.44 20.39
C PHE A 554 18.69 7.78 18.95
N LEU A 555 17.76 8.43 18.26
CA LEU A 555 17.96 8.90 16.90
C LEU A 555 17.90 10.42 16.86
N VAL A 556 18.97 11.03 16.37
CA VAL A 556 19.06 12.47 16.16
C VAL A 556 19.00 12.76 14.68
N MET A 557 18.08 13.61 14.30
CA MET A 557 17.89 14.10 12.94
C MET A 557 18.13 15.61 12.93
N VAL A 558 19.05 16.04 12.08
CA VAL A 558 19.45 17.45 11.92
C VAL A 558 19.26 17.83 10.46
N ASP A 559 18.82 19.05 10.20
CA ASP A 559 18.72 19.61 8.85
C ASP A 559 20.08 19.55 8.12
N ALA A 560 20.10 19.85 6.81
CA ALA A 560 21.30 19.82 6.00
C ALA A 560 22.45 20.62 6.65
N MET A 561 23.57 19.95 6.84
CA MET A 561 24.78 20.51 7.44
C MET A 561 26.04 19.99 6.72
N PRO A 562 27.16 20.74 6.75
CA PRO A 562 28.45 20.27 6.27
C PRO A 562 28.96 19.06 7.06
N ALA A 563 29.74 18.21 6.41
CA ALA A 563 30.26 16.98 7.03
C ALA A 563 31.17 17.24 8.24
N ASP A 564 31.95 18.32 8.20
CA ASP A 564 32.81 18.77 9.31
C ASP A 564 32.00 19.24 10.52
N GLU A 565 30.86 19.90 10.29
CA GLU A 565 29.92 20.26 11.38
C GLU A 565 29.26 18.99 11.98
N ALA A 566 28.95 17.98 11.15
CA ALA A 566 28.41 16.71 11.64
C ALA A 566 29.43 15.97 12.51
N VAL A 567 30.71 15.97 12.11
CA VAL A 567 31.81 15.44 12.93
C VAL A 567 31.94 16.20 14.22
N ALA A 568 31.88 17.55 14.18
CA ALA A 568 31.92 18.39 15.40
C ALA A 568 30.73 18.09 16.32
N LEU A 569 29.52 17.91 15.75
CA LEU A 569 28.33 17.53 16.50
C LEU A 569 28.48 16.15 17.14
N SER A 570 28.98 15.15 16.42
CA SER A 570 29.19 13.79 16.95
C SER A 570 30.12 13.80 18.18
N ARG A 571 31.20 14.61 18.13
CA ARG A 571 32.11 14.78 19.27
C ARG A 571 31.44 15.49 20.45
N ARG A 572 30.59 16.49 20.19
CA ARG A 572 29.81 17.17 21.24
C ARG A 572 28.81 16.25 21.88
N LEU A 573 28.15 15.39 21.10
CA LEU A 573 27.23 14.38 21.61
C LEU A 573 27.96 13.38 22.50
N LEU A 574 29.10 12.84 22.07
CA LEU A 574 29.95 11.97 22.90
C LEU A 574 30.38 12.67 24.19
N ALA A 575 30.93 13.90 24.07
CA ALA A 575 31.37 14.69 25.22
C ALA A 575 30.24 14.91 26.24
N ALA A 576 29.06 15.24 25.78
CA ALA A 576 27.89 15.45 26.63
C ALA A 576 27.48 14.17 27.38
N LEU A 577 27.52 13.02 26.68
CA LEU A 577 27.17 11.73 27.28
C LEU A 577 28.20 11.31 28.33
N GLU A 578 29.49 11.57 28.10
CA GLU A 578 30.60 11.21 28.97
C GLU A 578 30.93 12.27 30.04
N SER A 579 30.27 13.44 29.99
CA SER A 579 30.62 14.65 30.79
C SER A 579 30.68 14.38 32.29
N ALA A 580 29.85 13.49 32.81
CA ALA A 580 29.84 13.09 34.21
C ALA A 580 29.18 11.70 34.36
N PRO A 581 29.57 10.90 35.33
CA PRO A 581 28.85 9.70 35.67
C PRO A 581 27.39 10.00 36.04
N VAL A 582 26.47 9.13 35.67
CA VAL A 582 25.07 9.23 36.11
C VAL A 582 24.97 8.67 37.51
N VAL A 583 24.44 9.44 38.45
CA VAL A 583 24.31 8.99 39.85
C VAL A 583 22.97 8.25 40.03
N VAL A 584 23.04 6.97 40.34
CA VAL A 584 21.90 6.12 40.64
C VAL A 584 22.08 5.53 42.05
N ASP A 585 21.17 5.85 42.96
CA ASP A 585 21.19 5.38 44.36
C ASP A 585 22.54 5.62 45.09
N GLY A 586 23.16 6.80 44.81
CA GLY A 586 24.44 7.18 45.38
C GLY A 586 25.67 6.56 44.72
N GLN A 587 25.48 5.70 43.70
CA GLN A 587 26.56 5.12 42.90
C GLN A 587 26.74 5.89 41.59
N ALA A 588 27.97 6.23 41.29
CA ALA A 588 28.35 6.91 40.04
C ALA A 588 28.55 5.88 38.92
N ILE A 589 27.70 5.90 37.91
CA ILE A 589 27.73 5.01 36.75
C ILE A 589 28.34 5.76 35.60
N PRO A 590 29.55 5.41 35.12
CA PRO A 590 30.08 5.99 33.89
C PRO A 590 29.25 5.49 32.71
N VAL A 591 28.84 6.42 31.85
CA VAL A 591 28.02 6.11 30.67
C VAL A 591 28.78 6.54 29.43
N THR A 592 28.90 5.65 28.48
CA THR A 592 29.42 5.92 27.14
C THR A 592 28.39 5.51 26.10
N ALA A 593 28.56 5.93 24.88
CA ALA A 593 27.70 5.52 23.77
C ALA A 593 28.50 5.26 22.50
N SER A 594 27.93 4.42 21.67
CA SER A 594 28.39 4.18 20.31
C SER A 594 27.47 4.93 19.34
N ILE A 595 28.05 5.76 18.49
CA ILE A 595 27.30 6.59 17.53
C ILE A 595 27.67 6.15 16.11
N GLY A 596 26.64 5.97 15.28
CA GLY A 596 26.79 5.90 13.84
C GLY A 596 26.14 7.10 13.18
N PHE A 597 26.84 7.77 12.25
CA PHE A 597 26.25 8.93 11.60
C PHE A 597 26.69 9.09 10.14
N ALA A 598 25.87 9.80 9.39
CA ALA A 598 26.17 10.20 8.03
C ALA A 598 25.41 11.49 7.67
N VAL A 599 25.95 12.22 6.70
CA VAL A 599 25.30 13.38 6.09
C VAL A 599 24.79 13.00 4.71
N PHE A 600 23.56 13.38 4.43
CA PHE A 600 22.88 13.07 3.18
C PHE A 600 22.57 14.36 2.40
N PRO A 601 22.73 14.36 1.06
CA PRO A 601 23.13 13.25 0.20
C PRO A 601 24.58 12.79 0.42
N LEU A 602 24.77 11.47 0.45
CA LEU A 602 26.07 10.85 0.74
C LEU A 602 27.02 10.94 -0.48
N ALA A 603 28.27 11.29 -0.25
CA ALA A 603 29.29 11.36 -1.28
C ALA A 603 29.48 9.99 -1.96
N GLY A 604 29.54 9.99 -3.31
CA GLY A 604 29.66 8.77 -4.13
C GLY A 604 28.32 8.13 -4.52
N LYS A 605 27.19 8.50 -3.93
CA LYS A 605 25.85 8.04 -4.34
C LYS A 605 25.15 9.10 -5.18
N THR A 606 24.80 8.78 -6.41
CA THR A 606 23.93 9.61 -7.26
C THR A 606 22.49 9.20 -7.04
N GLY A 607 21.63 10.13 -6.65
CA GLY A 607 20.25 9.90 -6.22
C GLY A 607 20.11 9.88 -4.69
N GLY A 608 19.06 10.48 -4.17
CA GLY A 608 18.75 10.50 -2.75
C GLY A 608 18.49 9.09 -2.21
N LEU A 609 18.80 8.86 -0.96
CA LEU A 609 18.47 7.63 -0.25
C LEU A 609 17.13 7.78 0.47
N SER A 610 16.33 6.72 0.52
CA SER A 610 15.18 6.67 1.40
C SER A 610 15.64 6.75 2.87
N PHE A 611 14.78 7.17 3.76
CA PHE A 611 15.07 7.18 5.19
C PHE A 611 15.52 5.80 5.70
N ASP A 612 14.86 4.72 5.25
CA ASP A 612 15.21 3.37 5.66
C ASP A 612 16.64 2.99 5.23
N ALA A 613 17.05 3.38 4.03
CA ALA A 613 18.42 3.16 3.56
C ALA A 613 19.43 4.03 4.30
N ALA A 614 19.08 5.28 4.60
CA ALA A 614 19.91 6.19 5.42
C ALA A 614 20.05 5.67 6.86
N PHE A 615 18.95 5.21 7.44
CA PHE A 615 18.93 4.61 8.78
C PHE A 615 19.80 3.35 8.83
N ALA A 616 19.66 2.44 7.87
CA ALA A 616 20.46 1.22 7.82
C ALA A 616 21.97 1.50 7.72
N LEU A 617 22.38 2.58 7.02
CA LEU A 617 23.77 3.00 6.95
C LEU A 617 24.29 3.49 8.31
N VAL A 618 23.54 4.34 9.01
CA VAL A 618 23.99 4.83 10.31
C VAL A 618 23.91 3.76 11.39
N ASP A 619 23.01 2.79 11.26
CA ASP A 619 22.95 1.60 12.13
C ASP A 619 24.21 0.73 11.95
N ALA A 620 24.59 0.44 10.70
CA ALA A 620 25.82 -0.28 10.41
C ALA A 620 27.08 0.46 10.91
N ALA A 621 27.09 1.79 10.82
CA ALA A 621 28.18 2.62 11.36
C ALA A 621 28.20 2.60 12.89
N MET A 622 27.05 2.64 13.55
CA MET A 622 26.94 2.51 14.99
C MET A 622 27.43 1.14 15.47
N TYR A 623 27.07 0.07 14.75
CA TYR A 623 27.61 -1.25 15.04
C TYR A 623 29.14 -1.32 14.82
N HIS A 624 29.68 -0.59 13.82
CA HIS A 624 31.12 -0.46 13.64
C HIS A 624 31.76 0.24 14.86
N SER A 625 31.16 1.31 15.38
CA SER A 625 31.62 1.97 16.63
C SER A 625 31.69 0.99 17.81
N LYS A 626 30.68 0.11 17.96
CA LYS A 626 30.69 -0.96 18.97
C LYS A 626 31.87 -1.93 18.78
N ALA A 627 32.18 -2.28 17.52
CA ALA A 627 33.31 -3.17 17.20
C ALA A 627 34.68 -2.49 17.39
N GLN A 628 34.78 -1.16 17.26
CA GLN A 628 36.01 -0.39 17.47
C GLN A 628 36.30 -0.09 18.96
N GLY A 629 35.62 -0.74 19.87
CA GLY A 629 35.82 -0.65 21.31
C GLY A 629 34.86 0.29 22.02
N ARG A 630 33.78 0.73 21.36
CA ARG A 630 32.74 1.61 21.93
C ARG A 630 33.25 3.01 22.25
N ALA A 631 32.45 3.81 22.95
CA ALA A 631 32.80 5.20 23.31
C ALA A 631 33.37 5.99 22.12
N CYS A 632 32.74 5.89 20.98
CA CYS A 632 33.18 6.56 19.75
C CYS A 632 32.03 6.75 18.76
N ALA A 633 32.25 7.60 17.77
CA ALA A 633 31.32 7.84 16.68
C ALA A 633 31.96 7.43 15.35
N THR A 634 31.25 6.70 14.53
CA THR A 634 31.69 6.34 13.18
C THR A 634 30.89 7.11 12.15
N ALA A 635 31.58 7.90 11.34
CA ALA A 635 31.02 8.56 10.17
C ALA A 635 31.04 7.64 8.96
N VAL A 636 29.99 7.60 8.20
CA VAL A 636 30.01 7.12 6.80
C VAL A 636 30.17 8.33 5.91
N THR A 637 31.36 8.55 5.35
CA THR A 637 31.65 9.75 4.55
C THR A 637 31.47 9.50 3.06
N SER A 638 31.71 8.30 2.59
CA SER A 638 31.40 7.92 1.21
C SER A 638 31.17 6.41 1.05
N VAL A 639 30.43 6.03 0.00
CA VAL A 639 30.16 4.64 -0.36
C VAL A 639 30.22 4.50 -1.88
N ASP A 640 30.87 3.42 -2.37
CA ASP A 640 30.87 3.09 -3.80
C ASP A 640 29.45 3.06 -4.36
N PRO A 641 29.13 3.76 -5.47
CA PRO A 641 27.81 3.77 -6.08
C PRO A 641 27.23 2.37 -6.35
N ARG A 642 28.09 1.40 -6.58
CA ARG A 642 27.74 0.01 -6.90
C ARG A 642 27.49 -0.86 -5.66
N LEU A 643 27.70 -0.33 -4.46
CA LEU A 643 27.47 -1.08 -3.24
C LEU A 643 25.96 -1.23 -3.02
N ALA A 644 25.48 -2.46 -2.97
CA ALA A 644 24.10 -2.74 -2.61
C ALA A 644 23.89 -2.41 -1.13
N LEU A 645 22.94 -1.54 -0.85
CA LEU A 645 22.55 -1.16 0.51
C LEU A 645 21.37 -2.05 0.97
N ASP A 646 21.62 -3.37 1.05
CA ASP A 646 20.67 -4.33 1.62
C ASP A 646 20.70 -4.22 3.16
N PRO A 647 19.65 -3.72 3.81
CA PRO A 647 19.64 -3.52 5.26
C PRO A 647 20.01 -4.78 6.05
N ALA A 648 19.56 -5.95 5.62
CA ALA A 648 19.80 -7.21 6.33
C ALA A 648 21.28 -7.66 6.38
N LYS A 649 22.09 -7.15 5.45
CA LYS A 649 23.53 -7.54 5.31
C LYS A 649 24.47 -6.36 5.43
N LEU A 650 23.95 -5.17 5.66
CA LEU A 650 24.70 -3.93 5.47
C LEU A 650 25.87 -3.80 6.43
N THR A 651 25.75 -4.22 7.67
CA THR A 651 26.82 -4.15 8.67
C THR A 651 28.06 -4.93 8.21
N ALA A 652 27.90 -6.19 7.80
CA ALA A 652 29.01 -7.00 7.29
C ALA A 652 29.52 -6.46 5.95
N THR A 653 28.63 -6.02 5.07
CA THR A 653 28.95 -5.49 3.76
C THR A 653 29.69 -4.17 3.85
N LEU A 654 29.30 -3.27 4.75
CA LEU A 654 29.92 -1.96 4.94
C LEU A 654 31.34 -2.11 5.51
N THR A 655 31.54 -2.98 6.50
CA THR A 655 32.85 -3.26 7.08
C THR A 655 33.79 -3.88 6.03
N ALA A 656 33.31 -4.85 5.25
CA ALA A 656 34.06 -5.46 4.16
C ALA A 656 34.38 -4.45 3.04
N ALA A 657 33.44 -3.58 2.70
CA ALA A 657 33.62 -2.54 1.71
C ALA A 657 34.64 -1.50 2.17
N ALA A 658 34.65 -1.13 3.44
CA ALA A 658 35.67 -0.24 4.02
C ALA A 658 37.07 -0.86 3.94
N GLY A 659 37.20 -2.14 4.31
CA GLY A 659 38.47 -2.88 4.17
C GLY A 659 38.97 -3.02 2.71
N ALA A 660 38.05 -2.97 1.74
CA ALA A 660 38.35 -3.01 0.31
C ALA A 660 38.46 -1.60 -0.34
N GLY A 661 38.41 -0.52 0.43
CA GLY A 661 38.48 0.87 -0.08
C GLY A 661 37.21 1.31 -0.86
N ARG A 662 36.10 0.61 -0.73
CA ARG A 662 34.82 0.90 -1.40
C ARG A 662 33.82 1.68 -0.51
N ALA A 663 34.15 1.87 0.73
CA ALA A 663 33.47 2.78 1.65
C ALA A 663 34.51 3.46 2.52
N ILE A 664 34.24 4.69 2.95
CA ILE A 664 35.10 5.42 3.88
C ILE A 664 34.34 5.54 5.20
N LEU A 665 34.92 4.92 6.23
CA LEU A 665 34.45 5.01 7.62
C LEU A 665 35.51 5.74 8.44
N GLU A 666 35.09 6.79 9.11
CA GLU A 666 35.96 7.59 9.99
C GLU A 666 35.50 7.45 11.43
N VAL A 667 36.38 7.00 12.29
CA VAL A 667 36.09 6.84 13.72
C VAL A 667 36.57 8.06 14.48
N HIS A 668 35.65 8.68 15.19
CA HIS A 668 35.88 9.88 16.00
C HIS A 668 35.69 9.53 17.48
N ARG A 669 36.63 9.97 18.33
CA ARG A 669 36.55 9.83 19.77
C ARG A 669 36.51 11.20 20.42
N HIS A 670 35.94 11.28 21.60
CA HIS A 670 36.10 12.46 22.44
C HIS A 670 37.55 12.52 22.90
N ALA A 671 38.26 13.63 22.57
CA ALA A 671 39.58 13.86 23.13
C ALA A 671 39.39 14.22 24.60
N ALA A 672 39.69 13.30 25.52
CA ALA A 672 39.91 13.69 26.90
C ALA A 672 41.08 14.66 26.88
N GLU A 673 40.87 15.90 27.32
CA GLU A 673 41.97 16.82 27.65
C GLU A 673 42.89 16.06 28.62
N ALA A 674 44.14 15.83 28.17
CA ALA A 674 45.18 15.36 29.06
C ALA A 674 45.31 16.40 30.17
N SER A 675 44.88 16.07 31.37
CA SER A 675 45.15 16.89 32.57
C SER A 675 46.66 17.05 32.64
N PRO A 676 47.21 18.26 32.66
CA PRO A 676 48.63 18.43 32.90
C PRO A 676 48.94 17.90 34.29
N ALA A 677 49.98 17.06 34.35
CA ALA A 677 50.54 16.45 35.54
C ALA A 677 50.97 17.46 36.61
#